data_f5c40a7a922f96a26d19978e30a1ee71
#
_entry.id   f5c40a7a922f96a26d19978e30a1ee71
#
_cell.length_a   1.000
_cell.length_b   1.000
_cell.length_c   1.000
_cell.angle_alpha   90.00
_cell.angle_beta   90.00
_cell.angle_gamma   90.00
#
_symmetry.space_group_name_H-M   'P 1'
#
loop_
_entity.id
_entity.type
_entity.pdbx_description
1 polymer ?
#
loop_
_entity_poly.entity_id
_entity_poly.type
_entity_poly.pdbx_seq_one_letter_code
_entity_poly.pdbx_strand_id
1 'polypeptide(L)'
;MKKLYATYLSFLGALLIQTLAFSQAYQIKTYSVDNGITQPYVYTINQDKKGYLWAGTGDGACKFDGISFKSFYASDGFAENFVTASFKDNARNLWIGHNQGGITFYDGKTFKVINTSGFSKSPVTSIISDEKGGVWCATQNDGIFRISKAFEVDVFKMEFNQFSIFSIAQTKNNQLLVGTAEGLMLYDIKSEKRKPIFSKIIETVPETKIQCLVKKNNSGSFWVGTEDEGLFLLTPSSSDKNIFKAVSTGNNLPVKFSNVQDVYEDKLSNLWLATFGSGVVKLILTSNTLKYEEFLQFSEDNGLGNKYTKSIYADHEGNVWVGTYGSGLIQLQDNCFTFYSHHDKRYSNSVTSIYIDEKVKWFGVENGLIKIDLASKIKWEFFSSKNRFVDDKVTSIFKADSNNLIVGTDKHGAYRMNIEKNTFSKIPLSEDLLCQSINSITGKDDIIWIATKGGIFKLKPKITIHFTTESGLTHNNINQIVLGSGNKLWVATHSNYISYIDSENEVKNILIFNGTDLINVSGILEDEKKNIWVATLGNGVFNIKDTLITKYTVEKGLKSNYCYSIVRDGSNNIWVGHRLGLSRIKTDKNEIDVFDKEEGILGDCNLTSSFTDFEGYTWFGTTMGSAKFDPHKDVKNLIPPIVNVTSFKINDKEVDFTIDTVLPYDNYRLRIDFVGITFKSSTHIQFQYKLEGYDVDWSDKTNSAFAQYGKLSDGEYTFLLRAFNNDGVSNQSPFKIKIVIAPPIWKRAWFIILCIAIVIYGFYLVLKIRERNHRKFELQLQKALNEKTREVIFQKEEIEKKNKDITDSIRYAKRIQDAILPEMVSLRKIVPESFIFFQPRDIVSGDFYWFDRFGDFLIVVCADATGHGVPGAFMSMIGSTLLKEIVSRKGIDSPAFALALLDEEIKILLKQTEGEHHQTQDGVDVVICEINLKTHFVRIASTKRPVIISKDKELVVLKKESLETQQYETKDIQLSKGDTLYLFTDGYPDQFGGDDGKKIKISNVRSVLEQIQTLPIAK
;
A
#
# COMPACT_ATOMS: atom_id res chain seq x y z
N MET A 1 44.90 -40.73 32.41
CA MET A 1 43.44 -40.72 32.26
C MET A 1 42.74 -39.55 32.96
N LYS A 2 42.96 -39.22 34.21
CA LYS A 2 42.30 -38.08 34.87
C LYS A 2 42.59 -36.69 34.26
N LYS A 3 43.78 -36.44 33.72
CA LYS A 3 44.12 -35.19 33.03
C LYS A 3 43.50 -35.10 31.65
N LEU A 4 43.32 -36.21 30.91
CA LEU A 4 42.62 -36.24 29.63
C LEU A 4 41.11 -36.03 29.79
N TYR A 5 40.52 -36.55 30.86
CA TYR A 5 39.09 -36.33 31.17
C TYR A 5 38.78 -34.87 31.54
N ALA A 6 39.66 -34.22 32.30
CA ALA A 6 39.54 -32.81 32.65
C ALA A 6 39.67 -31.89 31.42
N THR A 7 40.57 -32.25 30.48
CA THR A 7 40.71 -31.49 29.21
C THR A 7 39.53 -31.75 28.24
N TYR A 8 38.96 -32.95 28.24
CA TYR A 8 37.76 -33.26 27.47
C TYR A 8 36.50 -32.61 28.05
N LEU A 9 36.34 -32.52 29.38
CA LEU A 9 35.27 -31.81 30.04
C LEU A 9 35.39 -30.28 29.86
N SER A 10 36.63 -29.74 29.87
CA SER A 10 36.82 -28.31 29.57
C SER A 10 36.60 -27.99 28.07
N PHE A 11 36.91 -28.94 27.16
CA PHE A 11 36.61 -28.81 25.73
C PHE A 11 35.11 -28.99 25.44
N LEU A 12 34.40 -29.92 26.14
CA LEU A 12 32.96 -30.04 26.07
C LEU A 12 32.25 -28.84 26.73
N GLY A 13 32.80 -28.27 27.80
CA GLY A 13 32.32 -27.05 28.43
C GLY A 13 32.50 -25.80 27.54
N ALA A 14 33.57 -25.76 26.75
CA ALA A 14 33.82 -24.69 25.78
C ALA A 14 33.01 -24.83 24.48
N LEU A 15 32.56 -26.05 24.14
CA LEU A 15 31.66 -26.27 23.00
C LEU A 15 30.17 -26.00 23.30
N LEU A 16 29.79 -25.79 24.56
CA LEU A 16 28.42 -25.48 25.00
C LEU A 16 28.18 -24.01 25.34
N ILE A 17 29.15 -23.15 25.13
CA ILE A 17 28.93 -21.71 25.02
C ILE A 17 28.55 -21.42 23.55
N GLN A 18 27.39 -21.86 23.14
CA GLN A 18 26.72 -21.20 22.02
C GLN A 18 26.56 -19.74 22.45
N THR A 19 27.32 -18.86 21.82
CA THR A 19 27.12 -17.44 21.87
C THR A 19 25.74 -17.21 21.22
N LEU A 20 24.71 -17.22 22.04
CA LEU A 20 23.36 -16.76 21.65
C LEU A 20 23.50 -15.25 21.35
N ALA A 21 23.86 -14.91 20.13
CA ALA A 21 23.98 -13.53 19.72
C ALA A 21 22.59 -12.92 19.65
N PHE A 22 22.42 -11.75 20.22
CA PHE A 22 21.27 -10.90 19.92
C PHE A 22 21.41 -10.53 18.43
N SER A 23 20.61 -11.11 17.56
CA SER A 23 20.76 -10.89 16.14
C SER A 23 20.34 -9.47 15.82
N GLN A 24 21.29 -8.69 15.33
CA GLN A 24 20.98 -7.40 14.74
C GLN A 24 20.39 -7.67 13.35
N ALA A 25 19.06 -7.64 13.23
CA ALA A 25 18.40 -7.84 11.96
C ALA A 25 18.38 -6.52 11.19
N TYR A 26 19.08 -6.46 10.04
CA TYR A 26 18.75 -5.50 8.99
C TYR A 26 17.36 -5.80 8.49
N GLN A 27 16.68 -4.82 7.92
CA GLN A 27 15.42 -5.10 7.24
C GLN A 27 15.71 -5.98 6.02
N ILE A 28 15.30 -7.23 6.14
CA ILE A 28 15.43 -8.25 5.10
C ILE A 28 14.03 -8.60 4.63
N LYS A 29 13.72 -8.26 3.37
CA LYS A 29 12.47 -8.67 2.72
C LYS A 29 12.76 -9.89 1.86
N THR A 30 12.09 -11.00 2.16
CA THR A 30 12.20 -12.23 1.38
C THR A 30 10.97 -12.40 0.50
N TYR A 31 11.20 -12.64 -0.77
CA TYR A 31 10.18 -12.95 -1.77
C TYR A 31 10.35 -14.40 -2.21
N SER A 32 9.36 -15.21 -1.90
CA SER A 32 9.31 -16.65 -2.18
C SER A 32 8.29 -16.97 -3.28
N VAL A 33 8.04 -18.25 -3.50
CA VAL A 33 6.99 -18.73 -4.39
C VAL A 33 5.61 -18.19 -3.98
N ASP A 34 5.35 -18.04 -2.68
CA ASP A 34 4.10 -17.48 -2.15
C ASP A 34 3.88 -16.01 -2.57
N ASN A 35 4.95 -15.30 -2.90
CA ASN A 35 4.90 -13.92 -3.38
C ASN A 35 4.82 -13.83 -4.92
N GLY A 36 4.88 -14.97 -5.64
CA GLY A 36 4.76 -15.04 -7.09
C GLY A 36 6.07 -15.25 -7.85
N ILE A 37 7.16 -15.60 -7.19
CA ILE A 37 8.37 -16.10 -7.85
C ILE A 37 8.12 -17.53 -8.31
N THR A 38 8.55 -17.87 -9.55
CA THR A 38 8.29 -19.19 -10.16
C THR A 38 8.98 -20.33 -9.44
N GLN A 39 10.21 -20.10 -8.94
CA GLN A 39 10.99 -21.07 -8.17
C GLN A 39 11.84 -20.39 -7.09
N PRO A 40 12.18 -21.08 -5.99
CA PRO A 40 12.99 -20.52 -4.92
C PRO A 40 14.51 -20.43 -5.24
N TYR A 41 14.91 -20.86 -6.46
CA TYR A 41 16.30 -20.82 -6.94
C TYR A 41 16.48 -19.64 -7.88
N VAL A 42 17.14 -18.58 -7.43
CA VAL A 42 17.38 -17.36 -8.21
C VAL A 42 18.85 -17.31 -8.63
N TYR A 43 19.11 -17.46 -9.92
CA TYR A 43 20.46 -17.57 -10.49
C TYR A 43 21.05 -16.21 -10.85
N THR A 44 20.22 -15.26 -11.27
CA THR A 44 20.67 -13.94 -11.75
C THR A 44 19.62 -12.88 -11.49
N ILE A 45 20.08 -11.64 -11.26
CA ILE A 45 19.22 -10.49 -10.99
C ILE A 45 19.70 -9.31 -11.86
N ASN A 46 18.76 -8.61 -12.47
CA ASN A 46 19.04 -7.37 -13.21
C ASN A 46 17.87 -6.39 -13.15
N GLN A 47 18.10 -5.15 -13.55
CA GLN A 47 17.06 -4.12 -13.65
C GLN A 47 17.01 -3.56 -15.07
N ASP A 48 15.84 -3.57 -15.71
CA ASP A 48 15.65 -3.07 -17.06
C ASP A 48 15.60 -1.53 -17.13
N LYS A 49 15.53 -0.98 -18.34
CA LYS A 49 15.46 0.47 -18.57
C LYS A 49 14.18 1.14 -18.07
N LYS A 50 13.13 0.36 -17.87
CA LYS A 50 11.86 0.81 -17.31
C LYS A 50 11.83 0.73 -15.77
N GLY A 51 12.91 0.26 -15.15
CA GLY A 51 13.07 0.16 -13.70
C GLY A 51 12.57 -1.13 -13.08
N TYR A 52 11.97 -2.04 -13.83
CA TYR A 52 11.56 -3.34 -13.32
C TYR A 52 12.77 -4.20 -12.96
N LEU A 53 12.68 -4.86 -11.82
CA LEU A 53 13.67 -5.87 -11.44
C LEU A 53 13.31 -7.21 -12.10
N TRP A 54 14.33 -7.90 -12.59
CA TRP A 54 14.21 -9.21 -13.21
C TRP A 54 15.01 -10.23 -12.41
N ALA A 55 14.36 -11.32 -12.00
CA ALA A 55 14.96 -12.46 -11.33
C ALA A 55 14.89 -13.68 -12.27
N GLY A 56 16.03 -14.18 -12.69
CA GLY A 56 16.13 -15.40 -13.49
C GLY A 56 16.14 -16.63 -12.61
N THR A 57 15.25 -17.58 -12.89
CA THR A 57 15.07 -18.81 -12.10
C THR A 57 15.26 -20.05 -12.96
N GLY A 58 15.19 -21.23 -12.33
CA GLY A 58 15.20 -22.52 -13.05
C GLY A 58 13.93 -22.78 -13.86
N ASP A 59 12.87 -21.99 -13.68
CA ASP A 59 11.62 -22.10 -14.44
C ASP A 59 11.05 -20.72 -14.77
N GLY A 60 11.65 -20.05 -15.74
CA GLY A 60 11.28 -18.73 -16.20
C GLY A 60 12.03 -17.59 -15.54
N ALA A 61 11.68 -16.38 -15.92
CA ALA A 61 12.12 -15.15 -15.28
C ALA A 61 10.93 -14.37 -14.71
N CYS A 62 11.12 -13.80 -13.54
CA CYS A 62 10.13 -13.02 -12.85
C CYS A 62 10.47 -11.55 -12.95
N LYS A 63 9.54 -10.76 -13.46
CA LYS A 63 9.60 -9.29 -13.53
C LYS A 63 8.85 -8.69 -12.37
N PHE A 64 9.51 -7.85 -11.58
CA PHE A 64 8.99 -7.26 -10.36
C PHE A 64 8.87 -5.74 -10.47
N ASP A 65 7.73 -5.19 -10.06
CA ASP A 65 7.43 -3.76 -10.08
C ASP A 65 7.57 -3.07 -8.70
N GLY A 66 7.93 -3.83 -7.67
CA GLY A 66 7.95 -3.41 -6.26
C GLY A 66 6.75 -3.93 -5.46
N ILE A 67 5.68 -4.37 -6.11
CA ILE A 67 4.44 -4.85 -5.47
C ILE A 67 4.14 -6.30 -5.90
N SER A 68 4.24 -6.60 -7.21
CA SER A 68 3.82 -7.87 -7.78
C SER A 68 4.85 -8.42 -8.76
N PHE A 69 4.88 -9.76 -8.88
CA PHE A 69 5.68 -10.46 -9.86
C PHE A 69 4.84 -10.85 -11.08
N LYS A 70 5.42 -10.65 -12.26
CA LYS A 70 4.92 -11.21 -13.52
C LYS A 70 5.94 -12.18 -14.07
N SER A 71 5.56 -13.44 -14.26
CA SER A 71 6.43 -14.50 -14.79
C SER A 71 6.43 -14.53 -16.30
N PHE A 72 7.56 -14.92 -16.89
CA PHE A 72 7.78 -15.06 -18.32
C PHE A 72 8.50 -16.39 -18.61
N TYR A 73 8.04 -17.05 -19.67
CA TYR A 73 8.45 -18.39 -20.05
C TYR A 73 8.84 -18.45 -21.55
N ALA A 74 9.22 -19.63 -22.01
CA ALA A 74 9.47 -19.85 -23.43
C ALA A 74 8.26 -19.55 -24.32
N SER A 75 7.03 -19.76 -23.82
CA SER A 75 5.78 -19.38 -24.49
C SER A 75 5.64 -17.88 -24.71
N ASP A 76 6.30 -17.04 -23.91
CA ASP A 76 6.26 -15.58 -24.00
C ASP A 76 7.38 -15.01 -24.89
N GLY A 77 8.25 -15.90 -25.46
CA GLY A 77 9.33 -15.52 -26.35
C GLY A 77 10.74 -15.64 -25.76
N PHE A 78 10.93 -16.38 -24.69
CA PHE A 78 12.24 -16.79 -24.18
C PHE A 78 12.79 -17.96 -25.01
N ALA A 79 14.11 -18.07 -25.07
CA ALA A 79 14.76 -19.21 -25.73
C ALA A 79 14.48 -20.53 -24.98
N GLU A 80 14.39 -20.45 -23.65
CA GLU A 80 14.15 -21.58 -22.76
C GLU A 80 13.65 -21.05 -21.39
N ASN A 81 12.98 -21.88 -20.57
CA ASN A 81 12.55 -21.49 -19.25
C ASN A 81 13.72 -21.30 -18.28
N PHE A 82 14.69 -22.20 -18.28
CA PHE A 82 15.79 -22.15 -17.32
C PHE A 82 16.77 -20.99 -17.62
N VAL A 83 16.74 -19.95 -16.79
CA VAL A 83 17.59 -18.76 -16.90
C VAL A 83 18.82 -18.91 -15.99
N THR A 84 20.00 -18.84 -16.57
CA THR A 84 21.28 -19.05 -15.84
C THR A 84 22.07 -17.76 -15.66
N ALA A 85 22.00 -16.83 -16.60
CA ALA A 85 22.75 -15.58 -16.60
C ALA A 85 21.90 -14.42 -17.13
N SER A 86 22.17 -13.21 -16.72
CA SER A 86 21.61 -12.01 -17.33
C SER A 86 22.60 -10.86 -17.32
N PHE A 87 22.48 -9.97 -18.29
CA PHE A 87 23.36 -8.82 -18.44
C PHE A 87 22.56 -7.62 -18.97
N LYS A 88 22.85 -6.44 -18.46
CA LYS A 88 22.28 -5.18 -18.91
C LYS A 88 23.33 -4.41 -19.73
N ASP A 89 23.06 -4.18 -21.01
CA ASP A 89 23.95 -3.44 -21.90
C ASP A 89 23.92 -1.92 -21.62
N ASN A 90 24.80 -1.18 -22.30
CA ASN A 90 24.90 0.29 -22.15
C ASN A 90 23.62 1.04 -22.56
N ALA A 91 22.79 0.45 -23.42
CA ALA A 91 21.46 0.96 -23.78
C ALA A 91 20.38 0.54 -22.78
N ARG A 92 20.79 -0.16 -21.70
CA ARG A 92 19.92 -0.73 -20.66
C ARG A 92 18.92 -1.78 -21.16
N ASN A 93 19.22 -2.45 -22.30
CA ASN A 93 18.51 -3.64 -22.71
C ASN A 93 19.02 -4.84 -21.91
N LEU A 94 18.18 -5.88 -21.76
CA LEU A 94 18.58 -7.10 -21.07
C LEU A 94 18.96 -8.20 -22.07
N TRP A 95 20.05 -8.87 -21.79
CA TRP A 95 20.49 -10.09 -22.42
C TRP A 95 20.36 -11.21 -21.39
N ILE A 96 19.65 -12.27 -21.74
CA ILE A 96 19.27 -13.36 -20.84
C ILE A 96 19.83 -14.65 -21.42
N GLY A 97 20.67 -15.32 -20.64
CA GLY A 97 21.28 -16.60 -20.98
C GLY A 97 20.56 -17.76 -20.32
N HIS A 98 20.52 -18.87 -21.05
CA HIS A 98 19.74 -20.04 -20.68
C HIS A 98 20.60 -21.29 -20.48
N ASN A 99 20.02 -22.33 -19.90
CA ASN A 99 20.72 -23.57 -19.51
C ASN A 99 21.19 -24.41 -20.70
N GLN A 100 20.50 -24.36 -21.84
CA GLN A 100 20.89 -25.09 -23.06
C GLN A 100 21.53 -24.13 -24.10
N GLY A 101 22.15 -23.05 -23.65
CA GLY A 101 22.97 -22.17 -24.51
C GLY A 101 22.17 -21.11 -25.27
N GLY A 102 20.85 -21.04 -25.14
CA GLY A 102 20.01 -20.03 -25.79
C GLY A 102 20.23 -18.64 -25.19
N ILE A 103 20.04 -17.61 -26.00
CA ILE A 103 20.10 -16.21 -25.60
C ILE A 103 18.78 -15.52 -25.94
N THR A 104 18.21 -14.80 -25.02
CA THR A 104 17.05 -13.93 -25.23
C THR A 104 17.47 -12.48 -25.04
N PHE A 105 17.17 -11.64 -26.01
CA PHE A 105 17.35 -10.20 -25.93
C PHE A 105 16.00 -9.52 -25.63
N TYR A 106 16.00 -8.56 -24.71
CA TYR A 106 14.81 -7.78 -24.32
C TYR A 106 15.10 -6.30 -24.44
N ASP A 107 14.38 -5.61 -25.30
CA ASP A 107 14.54 -4.17 -25.55
C ASP A 107 13.69 -3.27 -24.64
N GLY A 108 13.03 -3.84 -23.64
CA GLY A 108 12.07 -3.17 -22.74
C GLY A 108 10.62 -3.24 -23.24
N LYS A 109 10.36 -3.83 -24.43
CA LYS A 109 9.02 -4.02 -24.99
C LYS A 109 8.84 -5.45 -25.50
N THR A 110 9.77 -5.96 -26.31
CA THR A 110 9.69 -7.25 -27.00
C THR A 110 10.88 -8.13 -26.66
N PHE A 111 10.63 -9.44 -26.68
CA PHE A 111 11.67 -10.47 -26.60
C PHE A 111 12.09 -10.88 -28.01
N LYS A 112 13.40 -11.09 -28.18
CA LYS A 112 13.98 -11.63 -29.40
C LYS A 112 14.90 -12.79 -29.03
N VAL A 113 14.58 -13.98 -29.50
CA VAL A 113 15.47 -15.15 -29.34
C VAL A 113 16.60 -15.04 -30.35
N ILE A 114 17.82 -15.16 -29.87
CA ILE A 114 19.02 -15.26 -30.72
C ILE A 114 19.28 -16.74 -30.95
N ASN A 115 19.28 -17.14 -32.20
CA ASN A 115 19.50 -18.53 -32.56
C ASN A 115 20.96 -18.95 -32.33
N THR A 116 21.18 -19.66 -31.24
CA THR A 116 22.49 -20.23 -30.87
C THR A 116 22.51 -21.75 -30.96
N SER A 117 21.42 -22.39 -31.39
CA SER A 117 21.25 -23.85 -31.39
C SER A 117 22.29 -24.63 -32.20
N GLY A 118 22.92 -23.97 -33.18
CA GLY A 118 24.07 -24.51 -33.91
C GLY A 118 25.42 -24.39 -33.20
N PHE A 119 25.48 -23.61 -32.09
CA PHE A 119 26.71 -23.19 -31.44
C PHE A 119 26.91 -23.74 -30.04
N SER A 120 25.84 -23.79 -29.24
CA SER A 120 25.91 -24.25 -27.85
C SER A 120 24.68 -25.02 -27.43
N LYS A 121 24.88 -26.04 -26.57
CA LYS A 121 23.87 -26.77 -25.81
C LYS A 121 24.23 -26.79 -24.32
N SER A 122 25.15 -25.95 -23.91
CA SER A 122 25.70 -25.85 -22.56
C SER A 122 25.24 -24.57 -21.87
N PRO A 123 25.05 -24.57 -20.55
CA PRO A 123 24.59 -23.40 -19.81
C PRO A 123 25.40 -22.13 -20.12
N VAL A 124 24.71 -21.03 -20.36
CA VAL A 124 25.33 -19.70 -20.46
C VAL A 124 25.71 -19.25 -19.06
N THR A 125 26.99 -19.08 -18.81
CA THR A 125 27.52 -18.80 -17.48
C THR A 125 27.77 -17.30 -17.23
N SER A 126 28.15 -16.56 -18.28
CA SER A 126 28.47 -15.14 -18.18
C SER A 126 28.16 -14.40 -19.47
N ILE A 127 27.64 -13.20 -19.36
CA ILE A 127 27.38 -12.27 -20.47
C ILE A 127 27.97 -10.91 -20.08
N ILE A 128 28.77 -10.31 -20.97
CA ILE A 128 29.36 -8.98 -20.75
C ILE A 128 29.24 -8.10 -22.01
N SER A 129 29.40 -6.78 -21.85
CA SER A 129 29.42 -5.86 -22.97
C SER A 129 30.67 -6.06 -23.82
N ASP A 130 30.52 -5.95 -25.13
CA ASP A 130 31.62 -5.74 -26.07
C ASP A 130 31.85 -4.23 -26.32
N GLU A 131 33.08 -3.78 -26.41
CA GLU A 131 33.43 -2.37 -26.69
C GLU A 131 32.85 -1.85 -28.03
N LYS A 132 32.47 -2.74 -28.95
CA LYS A 132 31.84 -2.42 -30.24
C LYS A 132 30.31 -2.37 -30.16
N GLY A 133 29.71 -2.48 -28.94
CA GLY A 133 28.29 -2.36 -28.70
C GLY A 133 27.49 -3.65 -28.88
N GLY A 134 28.16 -4.81 -28.98
CA GLY A 134 27.57 -6.14 -28.85
C GLY A 134 27.80 -6.75 -27.45
N VAL A 135 27.71 -8.06 -27.34
CA VAL A 135 27.98 -8.79 -26.11
C VAL A 135 28.90 -10.00 -26.36
N TRP A 136 29.72 -10.32 -25.36
CA TRP A 136 30.40 -11.57 -25.23
C TRP A 136 29.60 -12.51 -24.30
N CYS A 137 29.44 -13.76 -24.72
CA CYS A 137 28.73 -14.78 -23.97
C CYS A 137 29.68 -15.97 -23.75
N ALA A 138 29.81 -16.39 -22.51
CA ALA A 138 30.51 -17.64 -22.15
C ALA A 138 29.49 -18.73 -21.87
N THR A 139 29.82 -19.94 -22.28
CA THR A 139 29.10 -21.15 -21.93
C THR A 139 29.98 -22.08 -21.13
N GLN A 140 29.37 -22.92 -20.31
CA GLN A 140 30.13 -23.79 -19.42
C GLN A 140 31.12 -24.68 -20.16
N ASN A 141 30.72 -25.34 -21.25
CA ASN A 141 31.52 -26.35 -21.92
C ASN A 141 31.62 -26.15 -23.45
N ASP A 142 30.93 -25.20 -24.04
CA ASP A 142 30.91 -24.98 -25.49
C ASP A 142 31.72 -23.73 -25.92
N GLY A 143 32.51 -23.17 -25.03
CA GLY A 143 33.37 -22.04 -25.29
C GLY A 143 32.72 -20.67 -25.17
N ILE A 144 33.24 -19.70 -25.92
CA ILE A 144 32.81 -18.30 -25.90
C ILE A 144 32.26 -17.93 -27.27
N PHE A 145 31.26 -17.11 -27.33
CA PHE A 145 30.74 -16.51 -28.53
C PHE A 145 30.46 -15.03 -28.36
N ARG A 146 30.54 -14.31 -29.48
CA ARG A 146 30.28 -12.89 -29.53
C ARG A 146 29.02 -12.66 -30.35
N ILE A 147 28.13 -11.84 -29.85
CA ILE A 147 26.94 -11.37 -30.58
C ILE A 147 27.14 -9.91 -30.93
N SER A 148 27.15 -9.58 -32.21
CA SER A 148 27.28 -8.21 -32.69
C SER A 148 26.00 -7.40 -32.40
N LYS A 149 26.09 -6.08 -32.55
CA LYS A 149 24.91 -5.18 -32.46
C LYS A 149 23.85 -5.48 -33.55
N ALA A 150 24.23 -6.13 -34.65
CA ALA A 150 23.34 -6.61 -35.71
C ALA A 150 22.76 -8.01 -35.39
N PHE A 151 23.06 -8.59 -34.24
CA PHE A 151 22.73 -9.94 -33.82
C PHE A 151 23.39 -11.06 -34.62
N GLU A 152 24.53 -10.76 -35.23
CA GLU A 152 25.40 -11.78 -35.87
C GLU A 152 26.22 -12.46 -34.77
N VAL A 153 26.42 -13.76 -34.89
CA VAL A 153 27.07 -14.61 -33.88
C VAL A 153 28.44 -15.09 -34.42
N ASP A 154 29.51 -14.67 -33.75
CA ASP A 154 30.86 -15.18 -33.98
C ASP A 154 31.19 -16.22 -32.88
N VAL A 155 31.72 -17.38 -33.27
CA VAL A 155 31.92 -18.52 -32.36
C VAL A 155 33.41 -18.82 -32.18
N PHE A 156 33.82 -18.98 -30.95
CA PHE A 156 35.18 -19.32 -30.52
C PHE A 156 35.23 -20.68 -29.81
N LYS A 157 34.49 -21.66 -30.31
CA LYS A 157 34.28 -22.96 -29.65
C LYS A 157 35.58 -23.79 -29.59
N MET A 158 36.31 -23.88 -30.68
CA MET A 158 37.49 -24.76 -30.75
C MET A 158 38.63 -24.36 -29.82
N GLU A 159 38.66 -23.09 -29.41
CA GLU A 159 39.72 -22.54 -28.60
C GLU A 159 39.56 -22.84 -27.13
N PHE A 160 38.34 -23.25 -26.67
CA PHE A 160 38.00 -23.43 -25.29
C PHE A 160 37.40 -24.83 -24.97
N ASN A 161 37.40 -25.78 -25.89
CA ASN A 161 36.73 -27.07 -25.75
C ASN A 161 37.16 -27.92 -24.53
N GLN A 162 38.34 -27.64 -23.98
CA GLN A 162 38.90 -28.39 -22.86
C GLN A 162 38.66 -27.73 -21.50
N PHE A 163 37.99 -26.60 -21.48
CA PHE A 163 37.81 -25.81 -20.24
C PHE A 163 36.32 -25.60 -19.93
N SER A 164 35.96 -25.82 -18.66
CA SER A 164 34.66 -25.37 -18.15
C SER A 164 34.77 -23.90 -17.73
N ILE A 165 34.02 -23.01 -18.42
CA ILE A 165 34.09 -21.57 -18.21
C ILE A 165 32.92 -21.12 -17.34
N PHE A 166 33.18 -20.31 -16.33
CA PHE A 166 32.18 -19.82 -15.39
C PHE A 166 31.99 -18.29 -15.42
N SER A 167 33.04 -17.56 -15.83
CA SER A 167 32.96 -16.09 -15.88
C SER A 167 33.93 -15.52 -16.90
N ILE A 168 33.58 -14.36 -17.48
CA ILE A 168 34.45 -13.62 -18.39
C ILE A 168 34.42 -12.12 -18.01
N ALA A 169 35.54 -11.42 -18.30
CA ALA A 169 35.60 -9.97 -18.16
C ALA A 169 36.50 -9.38 -19.25
N GLN A 170 36.14 -8.24 -19.86
CA GLN A 170 36.94 -7.59 -20.90
C GLN A 170 37.92 -6.56 -20.28
N THR A 171 39.19 -6.66 -20.64
CA THR A 171 40.22 -5.68 -20.26
C THR A 171 40.23 -4.49 -21.17
N LYS A 172 40.89 -3.40 -20.77
CA LYS A 172 41.07 -2.19 -21.64
C LYS A 172 41.96 -2.46 -22.88
N ASN A 173 42.73 -3.55 -22.91
CA ASN A 173 43.60 -3.91 -24.01
C ASN A 173 42.97 -4.81 -25.07
N ASN A 174 41.66 -4.91 -25.09
CA ASN A 174 40.90 -5.79 -25.98
C ASN A 174 41.22 -7.29 -25.76
N GLN A 175 41.45 -7.67 -24.50
CA GLN A 175 41.67 -9.05 -24.10
C GLN A 175 40.50 -9.49 -23.19
N LEU A 176 40.20 -10.79 -23.14
CA LEU A 176 39.26 -11.39 -22.22
C LEU A 176 40.00 -12.11 -21.08
N LEU A 177 39.67 -11.77 -19.86
CA LEU A 177 39.90 -12.61 -18.71
C LEU A 177 38.82 -13.70 -18.68
N VAL A 178 39.26 -14.95 -18.58
CA VAL A 178 38.36 -16.11 -18.61
C VAL A 178 38.57 -16.92 -17.34
N GLY A 179 37.56 -16.97 -16.50
CA GLY A 179 37.50 -17.77 -15.29
C GLY A 179 37.03 -19.18 -15.59
N THR A 180 37.87 -20.17 -15.30
CA THR A 180 37.62 -21.57 -15.56
C THR A 180 37.58 -22.43 -14.29
N ALA A 181 37.29 -23.72 -14.44
CA ALA A 181 37.38 -24.69 -13.33
C ALA A 181 38.82 -24.83 -12.80
N GLU A 182 39.81 -24.57 -13.62
CA GLU A 182 41.25 -24.79 -13.35
C GLU A 182 42.00 -23.50 -12.99
N GLY A 183 41.29 -22.37 -12.96
CA GLY A 183 41.89 -21.05 -12.66
C GLY A 183 41.53 -19.97 -13.66
N LEU A 184 42.32 -18.91 -13.63
CA LEU A 184 42.14 -17.72 -14.46
C LEU A 184 43.04 -17.73 -15.68
N MET A 185 42.49 -17.38 -16.85
CA MET A 185 43.19 -17.32 -18.13
C MET A 185 43.02 -15.95 -18.78
N LEU A 186 43.99 -15.55 -19.65
CA LEU A 186 43.91 -14.36 -20.47
C LEU A 186 43.88 -14.74 -21.96
N TYR A 187 42.85 -14.23 -22.66
CA TYR A 187 42.67 -14.45 -24.10
C TYR A 187 42.79 -13.16 -24.88
N ASP A 188 43.65 -13.12 -25.93
CA ASP A 188 43.82 -11.96 -26.78
C ASP A 188 42.91 -12.05 -28.01
N ILE A 189 41.96 -11.11 -28.11
CA ILE A 189 40.95 -11.04 -29.18
C ILE A 189 41.56 -10.61 -30.53
N LYS A 190 42.70 -9.91 -30.53
CA LYS A 190 43.34 -9.31 -31.74
C LYS A 190 44.27 -10.30 -32.49
N SER A 191 44.52 -11.49 -31.96
CA SER A 191 45.45 -12.42 -32.60
C SER A 191 44.88 -12.88 -33.95
N GLU A 192 45.51 -12.47 -35.03
CA GLU A 192 45.17 -12.84 -36.42
C GLU A 192 45.20 -14.37 -36.66
N LYS A 193 45.90 -15.10 -35.80
CA LYS A 193 46.03 -16.55 -35.87
C LYS A 193 44.95 -17.32 -35.13
N ARG A 194 43.95 -16.66 -34.51
CA ARG A 194 42.86 -17.25 -33.75
C ARG A 194 43.30 -18.37 -32.76
N LYS A 195 44.58 -18.37 -32.35
CA LYS A 195 45.11 -19.28 -31.33
C LYS A 195 45.06 -18.54 -30.00
N PRO A 196 44.33 -19.01 -29.02
CA PRO A 196 44.37 -18.41 -27.68
C PRO A 196 45.79 -18.54 -27.16
N ILE A 197 46.39 -17.43 -26.83
CA ILE A 197 47.64 -17.44 -26.06
C ILE A 197 47.19 -17.57 -24.60
N PHE A 198 47.00 -18.82 -24.16
CA PHE A 198 46.85 -19.11 -22.75
C PHE A 198 48.15 -18.82 -22.04
N SER A 199 48.40 -17.56 -21.77
CA SER A 199 49.55 -17.23 -20.95
C SER A 199 49.12 -17.37 -19.48
N LYS A 200 49.85 -18.27 -18.77
CA LYS A 200 49.88 -18.29 -17.31
C LYS A 200 50.56 -16.99 -16.84
N ILE A 201 49.94 -15.83 -17.08
CA ILE A 201 50.50 -14.50 -16.82
C ILE A 201 50.06 -14.00 -15.44
N ILE A 202 49.44 -14.84 -14.62
CA ILE A 202 48.95 -14.44 -13.35
C ILE A 202 49.76 -15.11 -12.25
N GLU A 203 50.79 -14.40 -11.82
CA GLU A 203 51.44 -14.75 -10.56
C GLU A 203 50.42 -14.58 -9.43
N THR A 204 50.10 -15.67 -8.72
CA THR A 204 49.42 -15.67 -7.41
C THR A 204 47.89 -15.88 -7.35
N VAL A 205 47.13 -16.14 -8.44
CA VAL A 205 45.78 -16.72 -8.29
C VAL A 205 45.93 -18.24 -8.17
N PRO A 206 45.40 -18.88 -7.15
CA PRO A 206 45.44 -20.34 -7.01
C PRO A 206 44.77 -21.05 -8.18
N GLU A 207 45.19 -22.30 -8.46
CA GLU A 207 44.52 -23.21 -9.40
C GLU A 207 43.24 -23.69 -8.75
N THR A 208 42.21 -22.81 -8.73
CA THR A 208 40.88 -23.07 -8.17
C THR A 208 39.82 -22.53 -9.14
N LYS A 209 38.64 -23.04 -9.04
CA LYS A 209 37.52 -22.61 -9.88
C LYS A 209 37.21 -21.15 -9.66
N ILE A 210 37.16 -20.38 -10.74
CA ILE A 210 36.81 -18.96 -10.73
C ILE A 210 35.30 -18.80 -10.95
N GLN A 211 34.59 -18.44 -9.91
CA GLN A 211 33.11 -18.32 -9.94
C GLN A 211 32.65 -17.01 -10.62
N CYS A 212 33.29 -15.89 -10.30
CA CYS A 212 32.91 -14.58 -10.87
C CYS A 212 34.15 -13.69 -11.16
N LEU A 213 33.99 -12.82 -12.15
CA LEU A 213 34.94 -11.77 -12.55
C LEU A 213 34.17 -10.46 -12.68
N VAL A 214 34.46 -9.50 -11.78
CA VAL A 214 33.75 -8.23 -11.73
C VAL A 214 34.74 -7.08 -11.86
N LYS A 215 34.52 -6.19 -12.81
CA LYS A 215 35.37 -5.01 -13.01
C LYS A 215 35.24 -4.07 -11.81
N LYS A 216 36.37 -3.70 -11.20
CA LYS A 216 36.43 -2.69 -10.15
C LYS A 216 36.07 -1.31 -10.71
N ASN A 217 35.22 -0.58 -9.99
CA ASN A 217 34.74 0.76 -10.39
C ASN A 217 35.92 1.71 -10.66
N ASN A 218 35.81 2.49 -11.74
CA ASN A 218 36.78 3.52 -12.14
C ASN A 218 38.25 3.06 -12.25
N SER A 219 38.53 1.77 -12.38
CA SER A 219 39.88 1.23 -12.50
C SER A 219 40.02 0.25 -13.65
N GLY A 220 41.23 -0.21 -13.89
CA GLY A 220 41.50 -1.33 -14.80
C GLY A 220 41.66 -2.67 -14.07
N SER A 221 41.29 -2.71 -12.80
CA SER A 221 41.41 -3.89 -11.89
C SER A 221 40.11 -4.69 -11.90
N PHE A 222 40.17 -5.92 -11.41
CA PHE A 222 39.04 -6.83 -11.35
C PHE A 222 38.97 -7.53 -10.01
N TRP A 223 37.76 -7.71 -9.48
CA TRP A 223 37.49 -8.62 -8.37
C TRP A 223 37.32 -10.03 -8.92
N VAL A 224 37.94 -10.99 -8.26
CA VAL A 224 37.95 -12.40 -8.65
C VAL A 224 37.39 -13.22 -7.49
N GLY A 225 36.21 -13.75 -7.65
CA GLY A 225 35.60 -14.68 -6.68
C GLY A 225 35.92 -16.12 -7.05
N THR A 226 36.36 -16.88 -6.06
CA THR A 226 36.80 -18.28 -6.21
C THR A 226 35.91 -19.25 -5.41
N GLU A 227 35.94 -20.53 -5.73
CA GLU A 227 35.20 -21.57 -5.03
C GLU A 227 35.78 -21.88 -3.62
N ASP A 228 37.11 -21.91 -3.47
CA ASP A 228 37.72 -22.40 -2.24
C ASP A 228 38.64 -21.39 -1.52
N GLU A 229 39.16 -20.41 -2.26
CA GLU A 229 40.19 -19.48 -1.78
C GLU A 229 39.68 -18.04 -1.54
N GLY A 230 38.34 -17.83 -1.68
CA GLY A 230 37.68 -16.56 -1.38
C GLY A 230 37.81 -15.50 -2.47
N LEU A 231 38.15 -14.25 -2.10
CA LEU A 231 38.16 -13.10 -2.97
C LEU A 231 39.58 -12.57 -3.21
N PHE A 232 39.89 -12.26 -4.46
CA PHE A 232 41.14 -11.63 -4.88
C PHE A 232 40.88 -10.31 -5.61
N LEU A 233 41.82 -9.35 -5.49
CA LEU A 233 41.87 -8.18 -6.35
C LEU A 233 43.01 -8.40 -7.39
N LEU A 234 42.64 -8.36 -8.65
CA LEU A 234 43.51 -8.44 -9.79
C LEU A 234 43.82 -7.04 -10.32
N THR A 235 45.08 -6.64 -10.27
CA THR A 235 45.53 -5.31 -10.74
C THR A 235 46.52 -5.47 -11.89
N PRO A 236 46.42 -4.65 -12.95
CA PRO A 236 47.41 -4.64 -14.04
C PRO A 236 48.78 -4.18 -13.49
N SER A 237 49.83 -4.83 -13.94
CA SER A 237 51.21 -4.47 -13.57
C SER A 237 51.57 -3.09 -14.13
N SER A 238 52.39 -2.37 -13.39
CA SER A 238 52.94 -1.09 -13.83
C SER A 238 53.96 -1.20 -14.99
N SER A 239 54.65 -2.36 -15.07
CA SER A 239 55.70 -2.64 -16.07
C SER A 239 55.11 -3.18 -17.39
N ASP A 240 54.10 -3.99 -17.34
CA ASP A 240 53.43 -4.55 -18.52
C ASP A 240 51.90 -4.67 -18.21
N LYS A 241 51.09 -3.99 -19.02
CA LYS A 241 49.61 -3.99 -18.87
C LYS A 241 48.95 -5.32 -19.22
N ASN A 242 49.70 -6.28 -19.76
CA ASN A 242 49.26 -7.64 -20.03
C ASN A 242 49.53 -8.58 -18.84
N ILE A 243 50.27 -8.12 -17.83
CA ILE A 243 50.58 -8.88 -16.62
C ILE A 243 49.69 -8.36 -15.50
N PHE A 244 49.00 -9.27 -14.82
CA PHE A 244 48.16 -8.94 -13.67
C PHE A 244 48.75 -9.52 -12.41
N LYS A 245 48.74 -8.73 -11.32
CA LYS A 245 49.10 -9.14 -10.01
C LYS A 245 47.83 -9.35 -9.19
N ALA A 246 47.66 -10.53 -8.60
CA ALA A 246 46.60 -10.84 -7.69
C ALA A 246 46.99 -10.64 -6.23
N VAL A 247 46.10 -10.06 -5.45
CA VAL A 247 46.25 -9.90 -4.00
C VAL A 247 45.04 -10.50 -3.32
N SER A 248 45.22 -11.48 -2.46
CA SER A 248 44.18 -12.09 -1.66
C SER A 248 43.68 -11.09 -0.60
N THR A 249 42.36 -10.99 -0.47
CA THR A 249 41.73 -10.22 0.60
C THR A 249 41.57 -11.05 1.89
N GLY A 250 41.77 -12.38 1.81
CA GLY A 250 41.34 -13.35 2.80
C GLY A 250 42.20 -13.54 4.03
N ASN A 251 43.48 -13.11 4.04
CA ASN A 251 44.42 -13.47 5.12
C ASN A 251 44.16 -12.79 6.47
N ASN A 252 43.24 -11.81 6.54
CA ASN A 252 42.94 -11.04 7.76
C ASN A 252 41.48 -11.03 8.15
N LEU A 253 40.60 -11.79 7.48
CA LEU A 253 39.19 -11.80 7.76
C LEU A 253 38.83 -12.77 8.90
N PRO A 254 38.02 -12.40 9.90
CA PRO A 254 37.68 -13.23 11.04
C PRO A 254 36.75 -14.41 10.66
N VAL A 255 36.18 -14.41 9.46
CA VAL A 255 35.35 -15.48 8.94
C VAL A 255 35.95 -15.96 7.62
N LYS A 256 36.28 -17.26 7.54
CA LYS A 256 36.76 -17.88 6.31
C LYS A 256 35.57 -18.13 5.39
N PHE A 257 35.28 -17.19 4.48
CA PHE A 257 34.34 -17.43 3.37
C PHE A 257 35.16 -17.84 2.14
N SER A 258 35.01 -19.08 1.77
CA SER A 258 35.79 -19.66 0.68
C SER A 258 35.11 -19.52 -0.69
N ASN A 259 33.78 -19.71 -0.74
CA ASN A 259 33.05 -19.84 -2.00
C ASN A 259 32.30 -18.55 -2.34
N VAL A 260 32.94 -17.66 -3.13
CA VAL A 260 32.39 -16.39 -3.57
C VAL A 260 31.74 -16.54 -4.93
N GLN A 261 30.42 -16.48 -4.99
CA GLN A 261 29.62 -16.71 -6.20
C GLN A 261 29.47 -15.44 -7.04
N ASP A 262 29.36 -14.28 -6.40
CA ASP A 262 29.16 -12.99 -7.07
C ASP A 262 29.64 -11.84 -6.19
N VAL A 263 30.03 -10.71 -6.82
CA VAL A 263 30.56 -9.52 -6.14
C VAL A 263 29.90 -8.26 -6.69
N TYR A 264 29.49 -7.38 -5.80
CA TYR A 264 29.04 -6.04 -6.14
C TYR A 264 29.85 -4.99 -5.37
N GLU A 265 30.40 -3.99 -6.05
CA GLU A 265 31.06 -2.83 -5.44
C GLU A 265 30.10 -1.64 -5.44
N ASP A 266 29.72 -1.13 -4.26
CA ASP A 266 28.80 0.00 -4.16
C ASP A 266 29.49 1.36 -4.47
N LYS A 267 28.71 2.44 -4.47
CA LYS A 267 29.23 3.80 -4.78
C LYS A 267 30.23 4.32 -3.74
N LEU A 268 30.24 3.76 -2.55
CA LEU A 268 31.15 4.06 -1.46
C LEU A 268 32.39 3.16 -1.47
N SER A 269 32.53 2.31 -2.49
CA SER A 269 33.56 1.29 -2.64
C SER A 269 33.50 0.18 -1.58
N ASN A 270 32.37 -0.02 -0.91
CA ASN A 270 32.15 -1.21 -0.10
C ASN A 270 31.88 -2.41 -1.02
N LEU A 271 32.34 -3.57 -0.60
CA LEU A 271 32.11 -4.82 -1.33
C LEU A 271 31.00 -5.62 -0.70
N TRP A 272 30.09 -6.07 -1.55
CA TRP A 272 29.05 -7.00 -1.22
C TRP A 272 29.33 -8.33 -1.90
N LEU A 273 29.41 -9.41 -1.14
CA LEU A 273 29.75 -10.74 -1.62
C LEU A 273 28.56 -11.68 -1.43
N ALA A 274 28.11 -12.31 -2.51
CA ALA A 274 27.25 -13.47 -2.43
C ALA A 274 28.12 -14.71 -2.24
N THR A 275 27.87 -15.49 -1.17
CA THR A 275 28.68 -16.68 -0.86
C THR A 275 27.85 -17.95 -0.80
N PHE A 276 28.44 -19.08 -1.16
CA PHE A 276 27.80 -20.37 -1.05
C PHE A 276 28.19 -21.05 0.28
N GLY A 277 27.38 -20.81 1.32
CA GLY A 277 27.55 -21.40 2.66
C GLY A 277 27.79 -20.39 3.80
N SER A 278 28.09 -19.11 3.47
CA SER A 278 28.28 -18.06 4.49
C SER A 278 27.27 -16.90 4.36
N GLY A 279 26.32 -16.99 3.43
CA GLY A 279 25.32 -15.95 3.18
C GLY A 279 25.89 -14.77 2.39
N VAL A 280 25.51 -13.55 2.78
CA VAL A 280 26.02 -12.31 2.19
C VAL A 280 27.01 -11.66 3.13
N VAL A 281 28.12 -11.18 2.59
CA VAL A 281 29.14 -10.46 3.36
C VAL A 281 29.33 -9.06 2.78
N LYS A 282 29.20 -8.03 3.61
CA LYS A 282 29.56 -6.65 3.28
C LYS A 282 30.91 -6.32 3.90
N LEU A 283 31.86 -5.91 3.08
CA LEU A 283 33.18 -5.44 3.50
C LEU A 283 33.27 -3.93 3.34
N ILE A 284 33.55 -3.22 4.40
CA ILE A 284 33.81 -1.78 4.40
C ILE A 284 35.32 -1.61 4.32
N LEU A 285 35.80 -1.13 3.16
CA LEU A 285 37.23 -1.03 2.87
C LEU A 285 37.77 0.34 3.26
N THR A 286 38.97 0.37 3.84
CA THR A 286 39.73 1.63 4.03
C THR A 286 40.09 2.19 2.65
N SER A 287 39.85 3.46 2.42
CA SER A 287 40.21 4.15 1.18
C SER A 287 41.70 3.93 0.90
N ASN A 288 42.01 3.26 -0.22
CA ASN A 288 43.34 2.93 -0.73
C ASN A 288 44.07 1.67 -0.22
N THR A 289 43.53 0.89 0.69
CA THR A 289 44.14 -0.40 1.07
C THR A 289 43.11 -1.52 0.99
N LEU A 290 43.56 -2.79 0.79
CA LEU A 290 42.68 -3.96 0.86
C LEU A 290 42.36 -4.35 2.31
N LYS A 291 42.65 -3.47 3.28
CA LYS A 291 42.28 -3.68 4.66
C LYS A 291 40.80 -3.26 4.85
N TYR A 292 40.04 -4.14 5.43
CA TYR A 292 38.66 -3.80 5.84
C TYR A 292 38.70 -3.12 7.22
N GLU A 293 37.87 -2.12 7.40
CA GLU A 293 37.61 -1.49 8.71
C GLU A 293 36.57 -2.27 9.49
N GLU A 294 35.52 -2.70 8.79
CA GLU A 294 34.37 -3.41 9.34
C GLU A 294 33.87 -4.45 8.34
N PHE A 295 33.33 -5.55 8.84
CA PHE A 295 32.59 -6.49 8.01
C PHE A 295 31.24 -6.80 8.65
N LEU A 296 30.22 -6.98 7.81
CA LEU A 296 28.88 -7.39 8.21
C LEU A 296 28.54 -8.68 7.47
N GLN A 297 28.14 -9.70 8.21
CA GLN A 297 27.68 -10.96 7.63
C GLN A 297 26.18 -11.11 7.82
N PHE A 298 25.48 -11.39 6.74
CA PHE A 298 24.07 -11.73 6.72
C PHE A 298 23.95 -13.24 6.50
N SER A 299 23.37 -13.94 7.45
CA SER A 299 23.20 -15.39 7.45
C SER A 299 21.80 -15.77 7.94
N GLU A 300 21.55 -17.06 8.05
CA GLU A 300 20.30 -17.57 8.61
C GLU A 300 20.06 -17.06 10.03
N ASP A 301 21.13 -16.89 10.82
CA ASP A 301 21.06 -16.43 12.22
C ASP A 301 20.56 -15.00 12.35
N ASN A 302 20.73 -14.17 11.33
CA ASN A 302 20.25 -12.78 11.32
C ASN A 302 19.19 -12.50 10.23
N GLY A 303 18.47 -13.53 9.81
CA GLY A 303 17.24 -13.41 9.04
C GLY A 303 17.38 -13.52 7.53
N LEU A 304 18.55 -13.88 6.98
CA LEU A 304 18.74 -14.00 5.53
C LEU A 304 17.88 -15.13 4.89
N GLY A 305 17.34 -16.04 5.66
CA GLY A 305 16.53 -17.15 5.18
C GLY A 305 17.32 -18.31 4.57
N ASN A 306 18.48 -18.06 3.95
CA ASN A 306 19.35 -19.08 3.38
C ASN A 306 20.79 -18.58 3.26
N LYS A 307 21.75 -19.38 3.72
CA LYS A 307 23.17 -19.07 3.60
C LYS A 307 23.79 -19.38 2.24
N TYR A 308 23.07 -20.06 1.36
CA TYR A 308 23.51 -20.37 0.00
C TYR A 308 23.03 -19.27 -0.95
N THR A 309 23.85 -18.28 -1.23
CA THR A 309 23.54 -17.17 -2.11
C THR A 309 24.27 -17.31 -3.45
N LYS A 310 23.62 -16.95 -4.55
CA LYS A 310 24.12 -17.16 -5.91
C LYS A 310 24.45 -15.87 -6.65
N SER A 311 23.63 -14.84 -6.51
CA SER A 311 23.80 -13.57 -7.23
C SER A 311 23.53 -12.40 -6.30
N ILE A 312 24.18 -11.25 -6.60
CA ILE A 312 23.99 -10.01 -5.86
C ILE A 312 23.88 -8.84 -6.85
N TYR A 313 22.96 -7.96 -6.62
CA TYR A 313 22.67 -6.84 -7.50
C TYR A 313 22.19 -5.63 -6.71
N ALA A 314 22.62 -4.42 -7.07
CA ALA A 314 22.02 -3.21 -6.54
C ALA A 314 21.15 -2.52 -7.58
N ASP A 315 19.94 -2.15 -7.17
CA ASP A 315 19.01 -1.41 -8.00
C ASP A 315 19.42 0.07 -8.15
N HIS A 316 18.63 0.84 -8.89
CA HIS A 316 18.91 2.26 -9.12
C HIS A 316 18.80 3.13 -7.85
N GLU A 317 18.07 2.67 -6.83
CA GLU A 317 17.93 3.33 -5.53
C GLU A 317 19.04 2.93 -4.54
N GLY A 318 19.86 1.91 -4.88
CA GLY A 318 20.93 1.39 -4.06
C GLY A 318 20.52 0.29 -3.09
N ASN A 319 19.29 -0.23 -3.17
CA ASN A 319 18.92 -1.42 -2.40
C ASN A 319 19.66 -2.64 -2.97
N VAL A 320 20.15 -3.51 -2.08
CA VAL A 320 20.89 -4.70 -2.46
C VAL A 320 19.94 -5.89 -2.55
N TRP A 321 19.94 -6.55 -3.70
CA TRP A 321 19.14 -7.72 -4.00
C TRP A 321 20.02 -8.96 -4.07
N VAL A 322 19.54 -10.05 -3.47
CA VAL A 322 20.27 -11.31 -3.35
C VAL A 322 19.44 -12.45 -3.89
N GLY A 323 19.99 -13.16 -4.86
CA GLY A 323 19.41 -14.42 -5.33
C GLY A 323 19.92 -15.57 -4.49
N THR A 324 19.01 -16.39 -3.96
CA THR A 324 19.34 -17.52 -3.10
C THR A 324 19.11 -18.86 -3.78
N TYR A 325 19.72 -19.88 -3.22
CA TYR A 325 19.56 -21.25 -3.64
C TYR A 325 18.57 -21.98 -2.70
N GLY A 326 17.28 -21.55 -2.76
CA GLY A 326 16.22 -22.21 -2.01
C GLY A 326 15.26 -21.30 -1.22
N SER A 327 15.54 -19.99 -1.07
CA SER A 327 14.64 -19.03 -0.39
C SER A 327 14.11 -17.91 -1.29
N GLY A 328 14.38 -17.99 -2.59
CA GLY A 328 13.93 -17.00 -3.55
C GLY A 328 14.81 -15.77 -3.63
N LEU A 329 14.18 -14.62 -3.79
CA LEU A 329 14.80 -13.31 -3.92
C LEU A 329 14.76 -12.58 -2.57
N ILE A 330 15.87 -12.01 -2.16
CA ILE A 330 15.98 -11.25 -0.91
C ILE A 330 16.37 -9.82 -1.21
N GLN A 331 15.72 -8.88 -0.57
CA GLN A 331 16.07 -7.46 -0.57
C GLN A 331 16.68 -7.09 0.78
N LEU A 332 17.87 -6.54 0.76
CA LEU A 332 18.54 -5.94 1.91
C LEU A 332 18.39 -4.41 1.83
N GLN A 333 17.69 -3.85 2.79
CA GLN A 333 17.47 -2.41 2.87
C GLN A 333 18.31 -1.80 3.99
N ASP A 334 19.09 -0.78 3.67
CA ASP A 334 19.77 0.06 4.66
C ASP A 334 18.79 1.14 5.11
N ASN A 335 18.05 0.85 6.16
CA ASN A 335 17.04 1.74 6.73
C ASN A 335 17.55 2.48 7.95
N CYS A 336 16.83 3.56 8.31
CA CYS A 336 17.06 4.27 9.57
C CYS A 336 16.68 3.45 10.81
N PHE A 337 16.02 2.30 10.64
CA PHE A 337 15.71 1.39 11.74
C PHE A 337 16.55 0.12 11.67
N THR A 338 17.08 -0.28 12.83
CA THR A 338 17.70 -1.58 13.07
C THR A 338 16.85 -2.33 14.08
N PHE A 339 16.51 -3.59 13.79
CA PHE A 339 15.68 -4.41 14.66
C PHE A 339 16.50 -5.44 15.42
N TYR A 340 16.29 -5.52 16.73
CA TYR A 340 16.98 -6.45 17.63
C TYR A 340 15.99 -7.50 18.14
N SER A 341 16.27 -8.76 17.89
CA SER A 341 15.52 -9.91 18.41
C SER A 341 16.45 -11.11 18.63
N HIS A 342 15.99 -12.14 19.30
CA HIS A 342 16.76 -13.38 19.49
C HIS A 342 15.93 -14.61 19.06
N HIS A 343 16.61 -15.71 18.77
CA HIS A 343 15.98 -16.97 18.36
C HIS A 343 15.78 -17.97 19.49
N ASP A 344 16.25 -17.67 20.71
CA ASP A 344 16.11 -18.57 21.85
C ASP A 344 14.68 -18.53 22.40
N LYS A 345 13.92 -19.58 22.12
CA LYS A 345 12.50 -19.70 22.52
C LYS A 345 12.29 -19.78 24.05
N ARG A 346 13.35 -19.90 24.85
CA ARG A 346 13.26 -19.92 26.34
C ARG A 346 12.98 -18.53 26.88
N TYR A 347 13.25 -17.49 26.13
CA TYR A 347 13.13 -16.08 26.52
C TYR A 347 12.11 -15.36 25.63
N SER A 348 11.45 -14.38 26.21
CA SER A 348 10.48 -13.57 25.47
C SER A 348 11.19 -12.52 24.62
N ASN A 349 10.79 -12.39 23.36
CA ASN A 349 11.20 -11.28 22.51
C ASN A 349 10.45 -9.98 22.82
N SER A 350 9.36 -10.03 23.58
CA SER A 350 8.57 -8.84 23.93
C SER A 350 9.37 -7.92 24.86
N VAL A 351 9.89 -6.82 24.30
CA VAL A 351 10.69 -5.84 25.03
C VAL A 351 9.77 -4.80 25.67
N THR A 352 9.66 -4.85 26.98
CA THR A 352 8.70 -4.09 27.79
C THR A 352 9.30 -2.85 28.46
N SER A 353 10.63 -2.78 28.56
CA SER A 353 11.35 -1.60 29.03
C SER A 353 12.78 -1.57 28.49
N ILE A 354 13.35 -0.39 28.35
CA ILE A 354 14.67 -0.17 27.73
C ILE A 354 15.46 0.84 28.56
N TYR A 355 16.70 0.51 28.80
CA TYR A 355 17.71 1.45 29.30
C TYR A 355 19.07 1.19 28.67
N ILE A 356 19.73 2.23 28.16
CA ILE A 356 20.98 2.11 27.41
C ILE A 356 21.99 3.13 27.93
N ASP A 357 23.18 2.68 28.26
CA ASP A 357 24.33 3.52 28.54
C ASP A 357 25.51 3.23 27.59
N GLU A 358 26.62 3.92 27.75
CA GLU A 358 27.79 3.82 26.87
C GLU A 358 28.37 2.40 26.73
N LYS A 359 28.20 1.54 27.73
CA LYS A 359 28.82 0.22 27.80
C LYS A 359 27.82 -0.93 27.70
N VAL A 360 26.60 -0.73 28.15
CA VAL A 360 25.63 -1.80 28.35
C VAL A 360 24.25 -1.41 27.89
N LYS A 361 23.58 -2.35 27.19
CA LYS A 361 22.16 -2.23 26.85
C LYS A 361 21.35 -3.15 27.76
N TRP A 362 20.29 -2.62 28.36
CA TRP A 362 19.39 -3.34 29.23
C TRP A 362 18.00 -3.39 28.62
N PHE A 363 17.42 -4.59 28.49
CA PHE A 363 16.09 -4.80 28.00
C PHE A 363 15.27 -5.60 29.01
N GLY A 364 14.19 -5.01 29.49
CA GLY A 364 13.16 -5.74 30.24
C GLY A 364 12.27 -6.50 29.28
N VAL A 365 11.95 -7.74 29.60
CA VAL A 365 11.09 -8.62 28.81
C VAL A 365 9.99 -9.22 29.69
N GLU A 366 9.03 -9.95 29.08
CA GLU A 366 7.89 -10.52 29.79
C GLU A 366 8.30 -11.52 30.92
N ASN A 367 9.48 -12.10 30.88
CA ASN A 367 9.94 -13.13 31.82
C ASN A 367 11.33 -12.86 32.38
N GLY A 368 11.79 -11.62 32.45
CA GLY A 368 13.07 -11.27 33.03
C GLY A 368 13.75 -10.04 32.47
N LEU A 369 15.06 -9.98 32.67
CA LEU A 369 15.94 -8.88 32.28
C LEU A 369 17.08 -9.39 31.39
N ILE A 370 17.36 -8.70 30.29
CA ILE A 370 18.45 -8.97 29.36
C ILE A 370 19.51 -7.87 29.49
N LYS A 371 20.76 -8.23 29.60
CA LYS A 371 21.94 -7.37 29.56
C LYS A 371 22.78 -7.70 28.34
N ILE A 372 23.14 -6.68 27.57
CA ILE A 372 24.10 -6.80 26.44
C ILE A 372 25.30 -5.91 26.73
N ASP A 373 26.44 -6.53 26.88
CA ASP A 373 27.72 -5.85 27.09
C ASP A 373 28.39 -5.58 25.74
N LEU A 374 28.61 -4.31 25.41
CA LEU A 374 29.22 -3.88 24.16
C LEU A 374 30.73 -4.07 24.10
N ALA A 375 31.42 -4.10 25.28
CA ALA A 375 32.87 -4.23 25.35
C ALA A 375 33.35 -5.68 25.15
N SER A 376 32.53 -6.69 25.46
CA SER A 376 32.89 -8.11 25.49
C SER A 376 32.38 -8.90 24.25
N LYS A 377 32.62 -8.42 23.01
CA LYS A 377 32.17 -9.06 21.77
C LYS A 377 30.72 -9.50 21.80
N ILE A 378 29.85 -8.59 22.25
CA ILE A 378 28.38 -8.75 22.31
C ILE A 378 28.00 -10.01 23.13
N LYS A 379 28.47 -10.09 24.37
CA LYS A 379 27.99 -11.09 25.31
C LYS A 379 26.73 -10.62 25.97
N TRP A 380 25.65 -11.37 25.85
CA TRP A 380 24.40 -11.08 26.55
C TRP A 380 24.15 -12.04 27.69
N GLU A 381 23.53 -11.54 28.74
CA GLU A 381 23.15 -12.29 29.94
C GLU A 381 21.64 -12.12 30.18
N PHE A 382 20.99 -13.20 30.54
CA PHE A 382 19.58 -13.20 30.91
C PHE A 382 19.40 -13.44 32.40
N PHE A 383 18.62 -12.60 33.05
CA PHE A 383 18.34 -12.73 34.50
C PHE A 383 16.88 -13.10 34.71
N SER A 384 16.67 -14.18 35.44
CA SER A 384 15.37 -14.77 35.82
C SER A 384 15.47 -15.46 37.17
N SER A 385 14.45 -16.19 37.57
CA SER A 385 14.48 -17.00 38.83
C SER A 385 15.68 -17.95 38.90
N LYS A 386 16.19 -18.41 37.76
CA LYS A 386 17.41 -19.25 37.69
C LYS A 386 18.70 -18.53 38.08
N ASN A 387 18.73 -17.19 37.93
CA ASN A 387 19.89 -16.35 38.16
C ASN A 387 19.68 -15.33 39.30
N ARG A 388 18.92 -15.69 40.31
CA ARG A 388 18.64 -14.89 41.53
C ARG A 388 17.82 -13.60 41.25
N PHE A 389 17.06 -13.54 40.14
CA PHE A 389 16.04 -12.55 39.91
C PHE A 389 14.64 -13.15 40.00
N VAL A 390 13.62 -12.63 39.28
CA VAL A 390 12.27 -13.18 39.26
C VAL A 390 11.84 -13.45 37.81
N ASP A 391 11.00 -14.48 37.64
CA ASP A 391 10.34 -14.75 36.37
C ASP A 391 9.08 -13.87 36.31
N ASP A 392 9.26 -12.61 35.95
CA ASP A 392 8.19 -11.64 35.87
C ASP A 392 8.48 -10.61 34.77
N LYS A 393 7.44 -9.95 34.30
CA LYS A 393 7.55 -8.87 33.34
C LYS A 393 8.30 -7.69 33.96
N VAL A 394 9.39 -7.30 33.34
CA VAL A 394 10.15 -6.10 33.72
C VAL A 394 9.56 -4.86 33.04
N THR A 395 8.88 -4.05 33.78
CA THR A 395 8.09 -2.91 33.31
C THR A 395 8.89 -1.60 33.24
N SER A 396 9.93 -1.46 34.07
CA SER A 396 10.73 -0.23 34.12
C SER A 396 12.15 -0.51 34.55
N ILE A 397 13.12 0.20 33.97
CA ILE A 397 14.55 0.13 34.30
C ILE A 397 15.03 1.57 34.49
N PHE A 398 15.64 1.85 35.60
CA PHE A 398 16.21 3.17 35.94
C PHE A 398 17.62 3.02 36.52
N LYS A 399 18.59 3.77 36.02
CA LYS A 399 19.96 3.82 36.56
C LYS A 399 20.02 4.82 37.72
N ALA A 400 20.16 4.31 38.91
CA ALA A 400 20.20 5.14 40.12
C ALA A 400 21.59 5.80 40.30
N ASP A 401 22.66 5.05 40.03
CA ASP A 401 24.05 5.50 40.11
C ASP A 401 24.95 4.66 39.20
N SER A 402 26.27 4.87 39.22
CA SER A 402 27.20 4.15 38.35
C SER A 402 27.14 2.62 38.49
N ASN A 403 26.80 2.11 39.69
CA ASN A 403 26.86 0.71 40.02
C ASN A 403 25.50 0.05 40.26
N ASN A 404 24.40 0.84 40.29
CA ASN A 404 23.10 0.30 40.65
C ASN A 404 22.00 0.69 39.63
N LEU A 405 21.24 -0.34 39.22
CA LEU A 405 19.97 -0.20 38.52
C LEU A 405 18.82 -0.45 39.50
N ILE A 406 17.72 0.25 39.26
CA ILE A 406 16.43 -0.07 39.83
C ILE A 406 15.57 -0.71 38.77
N VAL A 407 15.06 -1.91 39.05
CA VAL A 407 14.28 -2.72 38.11
C VAL A 407 12.88 -2.92 38.69
N GLY A 408 11.88 -2.45 38.02
CA GLY A 408 10.47 -2.64 38.36
C GLY A 408 9.85 -3.83 37.65
N THR A 409 9.01 -4.58 38.34
CA THR A 409 8.30 -5.74 37.83
C THR A 409 6.78 -5.59 37.97
N ASP A 410 6.03 -6.35 37.20
CA ASP A 410 4.56 -6.25 37.21
C ASP A 410 3.90 -6.83 38.47
N LYS A 411 4.55 -7.81 39.14
CA LYS A 411 3.91 -8.54 40.27
C LYS A 411 4.78 -8.65 41.52
N HIS A 412 6.09 -8.51 41.38
CA HIS A 412 7.02 -8.81 42.47
C HIS A 412 7.69 -7.58 43.07
N GLY A 413 7.30 -6.36 42.65
CA GLY A 413 7.82 -5.12 43.18
C GLY A 413 9.07 -4.60 42.46
N ALA A 414 9.80 -3.75 43.14
CA ALA A 414 11.03 -3.15 42.62
C ALA A 414 12.28 -3.79 43.25
N TYR A 415 13.32 -3.92 42.47
CA TYR A 415 14.61 -4.50 42.88
C TYR A 415 15.75 -3.53 42.61
N ARG A 416 16.70 -3.44 43.49
CA ARG A 416 17.99 -2.81 43.29
C ARG A 416 18.98 -3.88 42.79
N MET A 417 19.52 -3.70 41.60
CA MET A 417 20.53 -4.57 41.00
C MET A 417 21.90 -3.90 41.09
N ASN A 418 22.88 -4.58 41.69
CA ASN A 418 24.26 -4.16 41.57
C ASN A 418 24.85 -4.69 40.24
N ILE A 419 25.30 -3.77 39.36
CA ILE A 419 25.73 -4.06 37.97
C ILE A 419 27.00 -4.90 37.94
N GLU A 420 27.97 -4.65 38.84
CA GLU A 420 29.26 -5.36 38.90
C GLU A 420 29.09 -6.76 39.44
N LYS A 421 28.31 -6.92 40.53
CA LYS A 421 28.11 -8.18 41.22
C LYS A 421 26.99 -9.04 40.65
N ASN A 422 26.20 -8.50 39.76
CA ASN A 422 24.99 -9.14 39.22
C ASN A 422 24.06 -9.67 40.35
N THR A 423 23.88 -8.88 41.43
CA THR A 423 23.04 -9.26 42.58
C THR A 423 21.82 -8.35 42.70
N PHE A 424 20.70 -8.96 43.09
CA PHE A 424 19.44 -8.26 43.25
C PHE A 424 19.03 -8.19 44.73
N SER A 425 18.51 -7.05 45.15
CA SER A 425 17.89 -6.88 46.46
C SER A 425 16.54 -6.20 46.30
N LYS A 426 15.52 -6.77 46.90
CA LYS A 426 14.15 -6.23 46.85
C LYS A 426 14.08 -4.89 47.60
N ILE A 427 13.43 -3.89 47.00
CA ILE A 427 13.14 -2.60 47.66
C ILE A 427 11.83 -2.73 48.42
N PRO A 428 11.82 -2.55 49.76
CA PRO A 428 10.60 -2.63 50.54
C PRO A 428 9.71 -1.41 50.23
N LEU A 429 8.52 -1.65 49.72
CA LEU A 429 7.51 -0.60 49.46
C LEU A 429 6.32 -0.81 50.39
N SER A 430 5.32 -1.56 49.99
CA SER A 430 4.12 -1.94 50.75
C SER A 430 3.80 -3.43 50.47
N GLU A 431 3.13 -4.11 51.40
CA GLU A 431 2.67 -5.49 51.20
C GLU A 431 1.43 -5.56 50.26
N ASP A 432 0.79 -4.44 50.02
CA ASP A 432 -0.34 -4.36 49.08
C ASP A 432 0.08 -4.79 47.67
N LEU A 433 -0.66 -5.73 47.11
CA LEU A 433 -0.41 -6.28 45.76
C LEU A 433 -0.41 -5.21 44.66
N LEU A 434 -1.23 -4.19 44.78
CA LEU A 434 -1.25 -3.06 43.81
C LEU A 434 0.06 -2.24 43.89
N CYS A 435 0.66 -2.13 45.07
CA CYS A 435 1.96 -1.47 45.28
C CYS A 435 3.15 -2.33 44.80
N GLN A 436 2.95 -3.65 44.62
CA GLN A 436 3.97 -4.54 44.06
C GLN A 436 3.97 -4.52 42.51
N SER A 437 2.95 -3.96 41.87
CA SER A 437 2.91 -3.80 40.40
C SER A 437 3.52 -2.46 40.01
N ILE A 438 4.80 -2.51 39.60
CA ILE A 438 5.55 -1.32 39.21
C ILE A 438 5.26 -0.99 37.76
N ASN A 439 4.94 0.25 37.44
CA ASN A 439 4.70 0.70 36.07
C ASN A 439 5.81 1.62 35.53
N SER A 440 6.37 2.49 36.38
CA SER A 440 7.40 3.45 35.97
C SER A 440 8.32 3.81 37.11
N ILE A 441 9.60 4.05 36.82
CA ILE A 441 10.62 4.47 37.79
C ILE A 441 11.38 5.64 37.20
N THR A 442 11.60 6.67 37.97
CA THR A 442 12.47 7.81 37.63
C THR A 442 13.14 8.35 38.87
N GLY A 443 14.14 9.21 38.72
CA GLY A 443 14.81 9.82 39.85
C GLY A 443 15.86 10.81 39.46
N LYS A 444 16.38 11.49 40.48
CA LYS A 444 17.51 12.39 40.33
C LYS A 444 18.22 12.49 41.66
N ASP A 445 19.52 12.49 41.61
CA ASP A 445 20.37 12.47 42.80
C ASP A 445 20.01 11.30 43.70
N ASP A 446 19.80 11.46 44.98
CA ASP A 446 19.43 10.39 45.93
C ASP A 446 17.89 10.15 46.02
N ILE A 447 17.11 10.76 45.17
CA ILE A 447 15.65 10.67 45.18
C ILE A 447 15.19 9.72 44.07
N ILE A 448 14.51 8.63 44.44
CA ILE A 448 13.91 7.69 43.49
C ILE A 448 12.38 7.75 43.62
N TRP A 449 11.72 7.86 42.50
CA TRP A 449 10.27 7.81 42.42
C TRP A 449 9.83 6.54 41.74
N ILE A 450 8.89 5.83 42.35
CA ILE A 450 8.36 4.55 41.89
C ILE A 450 6.85 4.67 41.75
N ALA A 451 6.35 4.55 40.52
CA ALA A 451 4.93 4.51 40.21
C ALA A 451 4.41 3.08 40.21
N THR A 452 3.28 2.86 40.84
CA THR A 452 2.63 1.57 41.00
C THR A 452 1.15 1.67 40.65
N LYS A 453 0.46 0.52 40.66
CA LYS A 453 -1.02 0.52 40.57
C LYS A 453 -1.68 1.01 41.84
N GLY A 454 -0.93 1.11 42.98
CA GLY A 454 -1.40 1.58 44.30
C GLY A 454 -0.92 2.99 44.69
N GLY A 455 -0.37 3.78 43.75
CA GLY A 455 0.14 5.13 44.03
C GLY A 455 1.59 5.32 43.64
N ILE A 456 2.19 6.40 44.14
CA ILE A 456 3.60 6.78 43.88
C ILE A 456 4.39 6.76 45.19
N PHE A 457 5.52 6.09 45.17
CA PHE A 457 6.49 6.13 46.29
C PHE A 457 7.65 7.05 45.94
N LYS A 458 7.95 7.98 46.85
CA LYS A 458 9.17 8.82 46.83
C LYS A 458 10.14 8.26 47.86
N LEU A 459 11.23 7.71 47.41
CA LEU A 459 12.28 7.15 48.26
C LEU A 459 13.41 8.15 48.42
N LYS A 460 13.76 8.47 49.66
CA LYS A 460 14.95 9.19 50.06
C LYS A 460 15.77 8.32 51.06
N PRO A 461 17.05 8.60 51.33
CA PRO A 461 17.91 7.76 52.19
C PRO A 461 17.34 7.57 53.56
N LYS A 462 16.35 7.61 54.07
CA LYS A 462 15.72 7.30 55.38
C LYS A 462 14.21 7.60 55.40
N ILE A 463 13.63 8.05 54.34
CA ILE A 463 12.23 8.52 54.31
C ILE A 463 11.59 7.95 53.07
N THR A 464 10.45 7.30 53.25
CA THR A 464 9.57 6.90 52.14
C THR A 464 8.26 7.67 52.25
N ILE A 465 7.85 8.33 51.22
CA ILE A 465 6.57 9.06 51.15
C ILE A 465 5.71 8.33 50.11
N HIS A 466 4.45 8.05 50.42
CA HIS A 466 3.49 7.42 49.55
C HIS A 466 2.39 8.42 49.15
N PHE A 467 2.22 8.66 47.87
CA PHE A 467 1.21 9.55 47.30
C PHE A 467 0.08 8.70 46.71
N THR A 468 -1.14 9.02 47.10
CA THR A 468 -2.37 8.37 46.65
C THR A 468 -3.44 9.41 46.29
N THR A 469 -4.64 8.98 46.01
CA THR A 469 -5.80 9.88 45.85
C THR A 469 -6.06 10.73 47.12
N GLU A 470 -5.72 10.24 48.31
CA GLU A 470 -5.79 11.02 49.56
C GLU A 470 -4.75 12.17 49.57
N SER A 471 -3.65 11.99 48.83
CA SER A 471 -2.63 13.05 48.66
C SER A 471 -2.98 14.03 47.51
N GLY A 472 -4.14 13.84 46.84
CA GLY A 472 -4.60 14.69 45.74
C GLY A 472 -4.36 14.15 44.34
N LEU A 473 -3.81 12.94 44.15
CA LEU A 473 -3.74 12.29 42.85
C LEU A 473 -5.15 12.00 42.31
N THR A 474 -5.34 12.10 41.01
CA THR A 474 -6.63 11.83 40.38
C THR A 474 -6.97 10.33 40.32
N HIS A 475 -5.97 9.46 40.40
CA HIS A 475 -6.14 8.00 40.40
C HIS A 475 -4.89 7.32 41.00
N ASN A 476 -5.05 6.18 41.69
CA ASN A 476 -3.93 5.44 42.30
C ASN A 476 -3.16 4.58 41.27
N ASN A 477 -3.81 4.12 40.20
CA ASN A 477 -3.13 3.40 39.13
C ASN A 477 -2.35 4.39 38.24
N ILE A 478 -1.05 4.41 38.44
CA ILE A 478 -0.15 5.33 37.72
C ILE A 478 0.49 4.58 36.57
N ASN A 479 0.31 5.05 35.35
CA ASN A 479 0.86 4.43 34.13
C ASN A 479 2.32 4.83 33.89
N GLN A 480 2.65 6.11 34.03
CA GLN A 480 4.00 6.60 33.86
C GLN A 480 4.26 7.84 34.73
N ILE A 481 5.50 7.98 35.14
CA ILE A 481 6.02 9.20 35.79
C ILE A 481 7.28 9.68 35.06
N VAL A 482 7.41 11.00 34.93
CA VAL A 482 8.59 11.63 34.30
C VAL A 482 9.01 12.86 35.11
N LEU A 483 10.29 12.93 35.42
CA LEU A 483 10.86 14.11 36.10
C LEU A 483 11.12 15.20 35.06
N GLY A 484 10.40 16.32 35.21
CA GLY A 484 10.51 17.50 34.37
C GLY A 484 11.37 18.61 34.92
N SER A 485 11.33 19.74 34.25
CA SER A 485 12.05 20.96 34.70
C SER A 485 11.53 21.46 36.03
N GLY A 486 12.44 22.07 36.82
CA GLY A 486 12.09 22.58 38.16
C GLY A 486 11.79 21.46 39.18
N ASN A 487 12.29 20.23 38.97
CA ASN A 487 12.06 19.06 39.81
C ASN A 487 10.56 18.71 39.98
N LYS A 488 9.71 19.05 39.01
CA LYS A 488 8.32 18.63 38.95
C LYS A 488 8.25 17.17 38.49
N LEU A 489 7.51 16.33 39.17
CA LEU A 489 7.22 14.98 38.75
C LEU A 489 5.88 14.94 38.01
N TRP A 490 5.91 14.80 36.71
CA TRP A 490 4.73 14.62 35.89
C TRP A 490 4.15 13.20 36.03
N VAL A 491 2.84 13.08 36.07
CA VAL A 491 2.13 11.84 36.39
C VAL A 491 1.05 11.56 35.37
N ALA A 492 1.12 10.40 34.73
CA ALA A 492 0.13 9.89 33.80
C ALA A 492 -0.78 8.84 34.47
N THR A 493 -2.07 9.05 34.42
CA THR A 493 -3.09 8.16 35.04
C THR A 493 -4.28 7.90 34.13
N HIS A 494 -5.20 7.07 34.55
CA HIS A 494 -6.51 6.89 33.92
C HIS A 494 -7.48 8.00 34.35
N SER A 495 -7.31 9.21 33.77
CA SER A 495 -8.06 10.40 34.19
C SER A 495 -8.09 11.43 33.06
N ASN A 496 -9.09 12.31 33.06
CA ASN A 496 -9.15 13.48 32.18
C ASN A 496 -8.17 14.61 32.61
N TYR A 497 -7.40 14.37 33.66
CA TYR A 497 -6.39 15.25 34.19
C TYR A 497 -5.01 14.57 34.10
N ILE A 498 -3.97 15.37 33.88
CA ILE A 498 -2.61 15.00 34.25
C ILE A 498 -2.29 15.63 35.59
N SER A 499 -1.48 14.96 36.39
CA SER A 499 -1.04 15.50 37.68
C SER A 499 0.44 15.84 37.63
N TYR A 500 0.90 16.74 38.48
CA TYR A 500 2.31 16.87 38.82
C TYR A 500 2.50 17.05 40.31
N ILE A 501 3.61 16.54 40.81
CA ILE A 501 4.07 16.71 42.19
C ILE A 501 5.24 17.70 42.13
N ASP A 502 5.13 18.80 42.87
CA ASP A 502 6.16 19.81 42.91
C ASP A 502 7.27 19.52 43.93
N SER A 503 8.24 20.45 44.08
CA SER A 503 9.36 20.32 45.02
C SER A 503 8.91 20.28 46.47
N GLU A 504 7.75 20.85 46.78
CA GLU A 504 7.15 20.95 48.14
C GLU A 504 6.30 19.72 48.45
N ASN A 505 6.19 18.77 47.53
CA ASN A 505 5.34 17.56 47.54
C ASN A 505 3.84 17.90 47.44
N GLU A 506 3.45 19.04 46.90
CA GLU A 506 2.07 19.34 46.58
C GLU A 506 1.66 18.69 45.25
N VAL A 507 0.50 18.08 45.23
CA VAL A 507 -0.09 17.50 44.02
C VAL A 507 -0.98 18.52 43.34
N LYS A 508 -0.71 18.81 42.07
CA LYS A 508 -1.52 19.72 41.24
C LYS A 508 -2.04 19.00 40.00
N ASN A 509 -3.29 19.25 39.61
CA ASN A 509 -3.99 18.57 38.52
C ASN A 509 -4.32 19.57 37.40
N ILE A 510 -4.09 19.19 36.16
CA ILE A 510 -4.38 19.97 34.96
C ILE A 510 -5.40 19.19 34.12
N LEU A 511 -6.56 19.81 33.84
CA LEU A 511 -7.58 19.21 32.97
C LEU A 511 -7.06 19.25 31.52
N ILE A 512 -7.01 18.07 30.87
CA ILE A 512 -6.56 17.93 29.48
C ILE A 512 -7.72 17.63 28.51
N PHE A 513 -8.86 17.16 29.04
CA PHE A 513 -10.02 16.81 28.22
C PHE A 513 -11.32 17.07 28.99
N ASN A 514 -12.21 17.83 28.33
CA ASN A 514 -13.52 18.15 28.91
C ASN A 514 -14.63 17.28 28.29
N GLY A 515 -14.51 15.95 28.41
CA GLY A 515 -15.48 14.97 27.96
C GLY A 515 -16.02 14.10 29.10
N THR A 516 -17.09 13.36 28.84
CA THR A 516 -17.74 12.45 29.82
C THR A 516 -16.91 11.18 30.04
N ASP A 517 -16.19 10.71 29.03
CA ASP A 517 -15.40 9.49 29.11
C ASP A 517 -14.02 9.77 29.70
N LEU A 518 -13.56 8.89 30.59
CA LEU A 518 -12.24 8.96 31.15
C LEU A 518 -11.16 8.62 30.08
N ILE A 519 -10.13 9.45 30.00
CA ILE A 519 -8.98 9.21 29.15
C ILE A 519 -7.98 8.30 29.88
N ASN A 520 -7.48 7.28 29.17
CA ASN A 520 -6.35 6.49 29.66
C ASN A 520 -5.05 7.09 29.13
N VAL A 521 -4.35 7.84 29.98
CA VAL A 521 -3.04 8.43 29.65
C VAL A 521 -1.99 7.34 29.75
N SER A 522 -1.44 6.90 28.61
CA SER A 522 -0.41 5.87 28.52
C SER A 522 1.00 6.40 28.76
N GLY A 523 1.24 7.68 28.40
CA GLY A 523 2.57 8.26 28.51
C GLY A 523 2.56 9.78 28.62
N ILE A 524 3.60 10.33 29.24
CA ILE A 524 3.79 11.77 29.44
C ILE A 524 5.26 12.13 29.29
N LEU A 525 5.56 13.27 28.70
CA LEU A 525 6.91 13.83 28.65
C LEU A 525 6.90 15.36 28.59
N GLU A 526 7.99 15.98 29.00
CA GLU A 526 8.24 17.40 28.84
C GLU A 526 9.32 17.62 27.76
N ASP A 527 9.03 18.47 26.77
CA ASP A 527 9.99 18.80 25.70
C ASP A 527 10.99 19.91 26.14
N GLU A 528 11.95 20.25 25.28
CA GLU A 528 12.95 21.27 25.56
C GLU A 528 12.36 22.68 25.74
N LYS A 529 11.20 22.94 25.14
CA LYS A 529 10.46 24.19 25.23
C LYS A 529 9.51 24.20 26.43
N LYS A 530 9.57 23.17 27.30
CA LYS A 530 8.70 22.93 28.47
C LYS A 530 7.22 22.68 28.13
N ASN A 531 6.89 22.30 26.88
CA ASN A 531 5.56 21.86 26.58
C ASN A 531 5.37 20.41 27.08
N ILE A 532 4.17 20.10 27.56
CA ILE A 532 3.84 18.77 28.03
C ILE A 532 3.13 18.01 26.94
N TRP A 533 3.69 16.86 26.59
CA TRP A 533 3.13 15.94 25.63
C TRP A 533 2.53 14.74 26.34
N VAL A 534 1.30 14.40 25.98
CA VAL A 534 0.51 13.34 26.63
C VAL A 534 -0.01 12.37 25.59
N ALA A 535 0.45 11.12 25.67
CA ALA A 535 -0.05 10.04 24.85
C ALA A 535 -1.24 9.34 25.52
N THR A 536 -2.22 8.90 24.75
CA THR A 536 -3.44 8.29 25.27
C THR A 536 -3.83 7.01 24.51
N LEU A 537 -4.55 6.12 25.19
CA LEU A 537 -5.14 4.95 24.55
C LEU A 537 -6.54 5.29 24.01
N GLY A 538 -6.59 5.70 22.73
CA GLY A 538 -7.83 5.95 21.98
C GLY A 538 -8.11 7.41 21.63
N ASN A 539 -7.44 8.40 22.26
CA ASN A 539 -7.67 9.81 22.01
C ASN A 539 -6.51 10.54 21.31
N GLY A 540 -5.47 9.82 20.88
CA GLY A 540 -4.29 10.39 20.23
C GLY A 540 -3.32 11.02 21.22
N VAL A 541 -2.64 12.08 20.79
CA VAL A 541 -1.63 12.80 21.56
C VAL A 541 -2.09 14.24 21.82
N PHE A 542 -1.91 14.69 23.05
CA PHE A 542 -2.15 16.07 23.43
C PHE A 542 -0.81 16.78 23.66
N ASN A 543 -0.70 18.00 23.18
CA ASN A 543 0.39 18.92 23.47
C ASN A 543 -0.18 20.10 24.27
N ILE A 544 0.35 20.33 25.45
CA ILE A 544 -0.04 21.40 26.35
C ILE A 544 1.08 22.41 26.38
N LYS A 545 0.77 23.60 25.86
CA LYS A 545 1.63 24.76 25.87
C LYS A 545 0.95 25.89 26.68
N ASP A 546 1.45 26.17 27.87
CA ASP A 546 0.80 27.08 28.82
C ASP A 546 -0.68 26.68 29.08
N THR A 547 -1.63 27.43 28.51
CA THR A 547 -3.07 27.14 28.60
C THR A 547 -3.65 26.53 27.30
N LEU A 548 -2.85 26.46 26.23
CA LEU A 548 -3.32 25.96 24.93
C LEU A 548 -3.09 24.47 24.83
N ILE A 549 -4.16 23.73 24.57
CA ILE A 549 -4.11 22.28 24.33
C ILE A 549 -4.33 21.99 22.85
N THR A 550 -3.33 21.39 22.23
CA THR A 550 -3.41 20.94 20.83
C THR A 550 -3.52 19.41 20.78
N LYS A 551 -4.52 18.90 20.06
CA LYS A 551 -4.73 17.46 19.89
C LYS A 551 -4.23 16.99 18.53
N TYR A 552 -3.49 15.88 18.50
CA TYR A 552 -3.04 15.16 17.32
C TYR A 552 -3.77 13.83 17.25
N THR A 553 -4.35 13.52 16.09
CA THR A 553 -5.16 12.32 15.83
C THR A 553 -4.80 11.70 14.48
N VAL A 554 -5.42 10.59 14.13
CA VAL A 554 -5.30 9.98 12.78
C VAL A 554 -5.68 10.97 11.68
N GLU A 555 -6.68 11.82 11.89
CA GLU A 555 -7.09 12.86 10.94
C GLU A 555 -5.98 13.90 10.67
N LYS A 556 -5.07 14.10 11.63
CA LYS A 556 -3.90 14.97 11.50
C LYS A 556 -2.63 14.23 11.10
N GLY A 557 -2.73 12.92 10.82
CA GLY A 557 -1.61 12.12 10.30
C GLY A 557 -0.99 11.12 11.27
N LEU A 558 -1.49 10.94 12.50
CA LEU A 558 -1.00 9.85 13.36
C LEU A 558 -1.36 8.48 12.77
N LYS A 559 -0.51 7.49 12.98
CA LYS A 559 -0.77 6.09 12.61
C LYS A 559 -2.02 5.54 13.28
N SER A 560 -2.23 5.89 14.56
CA SER A 560 -3.39 5.45 15.37
C SER A 560 -3.65 6.43 16.51
N ASN A 561 -4.91 6.51 16.94
CA ASN A 561 -5.28 7.22 18.18
C ASN A 561 -4.89 6.43 19.45
N TYR A 562 -4.57 5.12 19.33
CA TYR A 562 -4.03 4.30 20.41
C TYR A 562 -2.52 4.47 20.46
N CYS A 563 -2.03 5.27 21.40
CA CYS A 563 -0.63 5.62 21.60
C CYS A 563 -0.10 4.85 22.81
N TYR A 564 0.87 3.93 22.61
CA TYR A 564 1.37 3.05 23.66
C TYR A 564 2.60 3.60 24.38
N SER A 565 3.46 4.27 23.66
CA SER A 565 4.67 4.90 24.21
C SER A 565 4.90 6.27 23.60
N ILE A 566 5.61 7.13 24.32
CA ILE A 566 5.99 8.45 23.84
C ILE A 566 7.41 8.76 24.30
N VAL A 567 8.24 9.30 23.40
CA VAL A 567 9.62 9.66 23.69
C VAL A 567 10.06 10.83 22.79
N ARG A 568 10.98 11.61 23.27
CA ARG A 568 11.60 12.72 22.53
C ARG A 568 12.97 12.27 22.01
N ASP A 569 13.27 12.57 20.73
CA ASP A 569 14.60 12.36 20.16
C ASP A 569 15.54 13.53 20.41
N GLY A 570 16.80 13.38 20.02
CA GLY A 570 17.84 14.40 20.14
C GLY A 570 17.59 15.69 19.33
N SER A 571 16.68 15.66 18.37
CA SER A 571 16.26 16.79 17.54
C SER A 571 14.96 17.43 18.01
N ASN A 572 14.50 17.08 19.20
CA ASN A 572 13.25 17.55 19.81
C ASN A 572 11.98 17.16 19.04
N ASN A 573 12.02 16.13 18.18
CA ASN A 573 10.82 15.52 17.64
C ASN A 573 10.19 14.59 18.68
N ILE A 574 8.86 14.46 18.62
CA ILE A 574 8.10 13.60 19.52
C ILE A 574 7.73 12.32 18.77
N TRP A 575 8.21 11.20 19.28
CA TRP A 575 7.90 9.89 18.75
C TRP A 575 6.82 9.22 19.56
N VAL A 576 5.92 8.54 18.87
CA VAL A 576 4.77 7.87 19.46
C VAL A 576 4.71 6.44 18.94
N GLY A 577 4.69 5.48 19.86
CA GLY A 577 4.56 4.07 19.53
C GLY A 577 3.08 3.66 19.43
N HIS A 578 2.77 2.91 18.38
CA HIS A 578 1.42 2.43 18.05
C HIS A 578 1.40 0.91 17.84
N ARG A 579 0.22 0.39 17.54
CA ARG A 579 0.08 -0.94 16.98
C ARG A 579 0.67 -0.96 15.57
N LEU A 580 1.62 -1.85 15.33
CA LEU A 580 2.28 -2.07 14.02
C LEU A 580 2.90 -0.78 13.41
N GLY A 581 3.49 0.09 14.23
CA GLY A 581 4.19 1.25 13.70
C GLY A 581 4.46 2.38 14.69
N LEU A 582 5.05 3.45 14.17
CA LEU A 582 5.45 4.64 14.90
C LEU A 582 4.94 5.90 14.18
N SER A 583 4.73 6.96 14.95
CA SER A 583 4.55 8.31 14.41
C SER A 583 5.63 9.23 14.97
N ARG A 584 6.22 10.09 14.13
CA ARG A 584 7.16 11.15 14.53
C ARG A 584 6.52 12.50 14.26
N ILE A 585 6.25 13.25 15.30
CA ILE A 585 5.75 14.62 15.23
C ILE A 585 6.94 15.56 15.20
N LYS A 586 7.17 16.24 14.08
CA LYS A 586 8.20 17.29 13.94
C LYS A 586 7.69 18.58 14.54
N THR A 587 8.18 18.91 15.72
CA THR A 587 7.66 20.03 16.52
C THR A 587 7.92 21.40 15.91
N ASP A 588 8.92 21.54 15.03
CA ASP A 588 9.28 22.77 14.32
C ASP A 588 8.39 23.03 13.09
N LYS A 589 7.95 21.98 12.41
CA LYS A 589 7.19 22.06 11.16
C LYS A 589 5.72 21.69 11.32
N ASN A 590 5.35 21.11 12.44
CA ASN A 590 4.02 20.54 12.70
C ASN A 590 3.60 19.48 11.65
N GLU A 591 4.59 18.71 11.17
CA GLU A 591 4.43 17.60 10.25
C GLU A 591 4.50 16.28 11.02
N ILE A 592 3.84 15.24 10.50
CA ILE A 592 3.88 13.91 11.09
C ILE A 592 4.38 12.92 10.04
N ASP A 593 5.48 12.24 10.36
CA ASP A 593 5.94 11.07 9.59
C ASP A 593 5.39 9.80 10.25
N VAL A 594 5.05 8.82 9.44
CA VAL A 594 4.60 7.49 9.89
C VAL A 594 5.58 6.44 9.40
N PHE A 595 5.95 5.52 10.31
CA PHE A 595 6.84 4.39 10.04
C PHE A 595 6.14 3.10 10.43
N ASP A 596 6.27 2.07 9.61
CA ASP A 596 5.63 0.78 9.87
C ASP A 596 6.52 -0.42 9.48
N LYS A 597 5.92 -1.55 9.15
CA LYS A 597 6.66 -2.75 8.76
C LYS A 597 7.52 -2.53 7.51
N GLU A 598 7.12 -1.61 6.63
CA GLU A 598 7.90 -1.27 5.44
C GLU A 598 9.26 -0.64 5.77
N GLU A 599 9.33 0.12 6.86
CA GLU A 599 10.57 0.72 7.38
C GLU A 599 11.27 -0.16 8.44
N GLY A 600 10.77 -1.37 8.71
CA GLY A 600 11.42 -2.33 9.59
C GLY A 600 10.89 -2.37 11.03
N ILE A 601 9.71 -1.82 11.30
CA ILE A 601 9.07 -1.93 12.61
C ILE A 601 8.30 -3.23 12.69
N LEU A 602 8.78 -4.17 13.49
CA LEU A 602 8.15 -5.48 13.68
C LEU A 602 7.45 -5.57 15.04
N GLY A 603 6.21 -6.06 14.99
CA GLY A 603 5.36 -6.23 16.17
C GLY A 603 4.70 -4.92 16.64
N ASP A 604 3.84 -5.06 17.64
CA ASP A 604 3.16 -3.94 18.29
C ASP A 604 4.10 -3.28 19.31
N CYS A 605 4.12 -1.95 19.40
CA CYS A 605 4.88 -1.27 20.45
C CYS A 605 4.32 -1.63 21.83
N ASN A 606 5.19 -1.83 22.80
CA ASN A 606 4.80 -2.07 24.18
C ASN A 606 4.56 -0.74 24.92
N LEU A 607 3.69 -0.79 25.94
CA LEU A 607 3.37 0.37 26.78
C LEU A 607 4.65 0.93 27.43
N THR A 608 4.86 2.24 27.36
CA THR A 608 5.97 2.99 27.93
C THR A 608 7.38 2.51 27.52
N SER A 609 7.49 1.55 26.59
CA SER A 609 8.75 0.96 26.17
C SER A 609 9.42 1.77 25.06
N SER A 610 9.95 2.92 25.41
CA SER A 610 10.73 3.76 24.51
C SER A 610 11.81 4.52 25.25
N PHE A 611 12.96 4.76 24.62
CA PHE A 611 14.12 5.37 25.23
C PHE A 611 15.00 6.08 24.18
N THR A 612 15.50 7.27 24.49
CA THR A 612 16.53 7.93 23.66
C THR A 612 17.86 7.85 24.42
N ASP A 613 18.86 7.26 23.77
CA ASP A 613 20.20 7.10 24.40
C ASP A 613 21.06 8.37 24.27
N PHE A 614 22.22 8.33 24.89
CA PHE A 614 23.15 9.47 24.93
C PHE A 614 23.79 9.80 23.56
N GLU A 615 23.80 8.85 22.62
CA GLU A 615 24.28 9.06 21.23
C GLU A 615 23.17 9.65 20.34
N GLY A 616 21.96 9.77 20.85
CA GLY A 616 20.79 10.31 20.13
C GLY A 616 19.98 9.28 19.37
N TYR A 617 20.32 7.98 19.47
CA TYR A 617 19.47 6.92 18.93
C TYR A 617 18.20 6.77 19.76
N THR A 618 17.07 6.57 19.08
CA THR A 618 15.79 6.35 19.74
C THR A 618 15.37 4.89 19.62
N TRP A 619 15.00 4.29 20.72
CA TRP A 619 14.69 2.88 20.85
C TRP A 619 13.22 2.67 21.20
N PHE A 620 12.63 1.64 20.60
CA PHE A 620 11.23 1.27 20.83
C PHE A 620 11.14 -0.22 21.11
N GLY A 621 10.55 -0.59 22.24
CA GLY A 621 10.28 -1.99 22.57
C GLY A 621 8.96 -2.42 21.93
N THR A 622 9.01 -3.58 21.28
CA THR A 622 7.85 -4.19 20.64
C THR A 622 7.63 -5.61 21.16
N THR A 623 6.49 -6.20 20.80
CA THR A 623 6.16 -7.60 21.11
C THR A 623 7.11 -8.62 20.44
N MET A 624 7.89 -8.21 19.43
CA MET A 624 8.79 -9.07 18.67
C MET A 624 10.28 -8.76 18.87
N GLY A 625 10.62 -7.69 19.58
CA GLY A 625 11.99 -7.24 19.79
C GLY A 625 12.08 -5.76 20.12
N SER A 626 13.19 -5.14 19.76
CA SER A 626 13.40 -3.71 19.89
C SER A 626 13.82 -3.07 18.55
N ALA A 627 13.17 -2.00 18.16
CA ALA A 627 13.56 -1.18 17.02
C ALA A 627 14.44 -0.02 17.49
N LYS A 628 15.61 0.16 16.87
CA LYS A 628 16.53 1.28 17.07
C LYS A 628 16.42 2.21 15.87
N PHE A 629 16.05 3.44 16.09
CA PHE A 629 16.12 4.51 15.09
C PHE A 629 17.49 5.18 15.11
N ASP A 630 18.09 5.32 13.92
CA ASP A 630 19.36 6.00 13.69
C ASP A 630 19.12 7.32 12.97
N PRO A 631 19.24 8.48 13.64
CA PRO A 631 19.00 9.78 13.03
C PRO A 631 20.01 10.13 11.92
N HIS A 632 21.20 9.52 11.91
CA HIS A 632 22.20 9.74 10.86
C HIS A 632 21.85 9.04 9.55
N LYS A 633 21.01 8.01 9.61
CA LYS A 633 20.50 7.26 8.44
C LYS A 633 19.12 7.75 7.97
N ASP A 634 18.51 8.70 8.67
CA ASP A 634 17.23 9.31 8.31
C ASP A 634 17.41 10.31 7.16
N VAL A 635 17.87 9.81 6.03
CA VAL A 635 18.10 10.60 4.82
C VAL A 635 16.95 10.38 3.85
N LYS A 636 16.38 11.48 3.37
CA LYS A 636 15.32 11.46 2.36
C LYS A 636 15.78 10.70 1.11
N ASN A 637 14.92 9.85 0.61
CA ASN A 637 15.11 9.25 -0.71
C ASN A 637 14.87 10.31 -1.79
N LEU A 638 15.96 10.90 -2.31
CA LEU A 638 15.90 11.91 -3.37
C LEU A 638 15.69 11.32 -4.76
N ILE A 639 15.57 9.99 -4.88
CA ILE A 639 15.35 9.29 -6.15
C ILE A 639 13.85 9.19 -6.40
N PRO A 640 13.33 9.80 -7.46
CA PRO A 640 11.91 9.72 -7.77
C PRO A 640 11.55 8.33 -8.30
N PRO A 641 10.28 7.87 -8.12
CA PRO A 641 9.80 6.64 -8.71
C PRO A 641 9.89 6.66 -10.25
N ILE A 642 10.23 5.53 -10.85
CA ILE A 642 10.19 5.39 -12.31
C ILE A 642 8.73 5.09 -12.72
N VAL A 643 8.15 6.01 -13.50
CA VAL A 643 6.77 5.91 -13.96
C VAL A 643 6.66 5.11 -15.25
N ASN A 644 5.76 4.12 -15.26
CA ASN A 644 5.42 3.37 -16.46
C ASN A 644 3.89 3.27 -16.60
N VAL A 645 3.39 3.37 -17.81
CA VAL A 645 2.02 3.01 -18.16
C VAL A 645 1.99 1.52 -18.47
N THR A 646 1.12 0.79 -17.77
CA THR A 646 1.02 -0.67 -17.87
C THR A 646 -0.07 -1.11 -18.83
N SER A 647 -1.16 -0.35 -18.93
CA SER A 647 -2.27 -0.61 -19.84
C SER A 647 -2.93 0.71 -20.26
N PHE A 648 -3.30 0.81 -21.50
CA PHE A 648 -4.02 1.94 -22.08
C PHE A 648 -5.25 1.40 -22.81
N LYS A 649 -6.44 1.67 -22.27
CA LYS A 649 -7.69 1.15 -22.77
C LYS A 649 -8.59 2.25 -23.29
N ILE A 650 -9.13 2.02 -24.47
CA ILE A 650 -10.15 2.87 -25.09
C ILE A 650 -11.40 2.01 -25.28
N ASN A 651 -12.52 2.41 -24.65
CA ASN A 651 -13.76 1.63 -24.63
C ASN A 651 -13.51 0.16 -24.24
N ASP A 652 -12.71 -0.02 -23.15
CA ASP A 652 -12.32 -1.32 -22.57
C ASP A 652 -11.44 -2.23 -23.47
N LYS A 653 -11.03 -1.73 -24.65
CA LYS A 653 -10.07 -2.42 -25.53
C LYS A 653 -8.67 -1.87 -25.33
N GLU A 654 -7.70 -2.76 -25.18
CA GLU A 654 -6.30 -2.37 -25.05
C GLU A 654 -5.74 -1.84 -26.37
N VAL A 655 -5.04 -0.70 -26.30
CA VAL A 655 -4.46 -0.01 -27.45
C VAL A 655 -2.99 0.29 -27.16
N ASP A 656 -2.14 0.13 -28.18
CA ASP A 656 -0.71 0.49 -28.07
C ASP A 656 -0.55 2.01 -28.07
N PHE A 657 -0.17 2.56 -26.93
CA PHE A 657 0.02 4.01 -26.72
C PHE A 657 1.40 4.54 -27.15
N THR A 658 2.29 3.67 -27.64
CA THR A 658 3.64 4.08 -28.08
C THR A 658 3.65 4.76 -29.46
N ILE A 659 2.52 4.74 -30.15
CA ILE A 659 2.30 5.38 -31.43
C ILE A 659 1.37 6.58 -31.18
N ASP A 660 1.67 7.75 -31.74
CA ASP A 660 0.76 8.90 -31.76
C ASP A 660 -0.57 8.47 -32.37
N THR A 661 -1.52 8.12 -31.53
CA THR A 661 -2.75 7.49 -31.94
C THR A 661 -3.76 8.57 -32.27
N VAL A 662 -4.06 8.74 -33.56
CA VAL A 662 -5.19 9.57 -34.02
C VAL A 662 -6.45 8.69 -34.02
N LEU A 663 -7.34 8.95 -33.06
CA LEU A 663 -8.62 8.26 -32.96
C LEU A 663 -9.66 8.91 -33.88
N PRO A 664 -10.50 8.13 -34.56
CA PRO A 664 -11.65 8.68 -35.29
C PRO A 664 -12.61 9.36 -34.32
N TYR A 665 -13.46 10.23 -34.82
CA TYR A 665 -14.46 10.90 -33.97
C TYR A 665 -15.44 9.88 -33.37
N ASP A 666 -15.48 9.79 -32.05
CA ASP A 666 -16.44 9.01 -31.26
C ASP A 666 -16.44 9.49 -29.79
N ASN A 667 -17.37 9.00 -28.98
CA ASN A 667 -17.35 9.17 -27.53
C ASN A 667 -16.46 8.10 -26.86
N TYR A 668 -15.29 8.49 -26.48
CA TYR A 668 -14.33 7.56 -25.88
C TYR A 668 -14.37 7.57 -24.36
N ARG A 669 -14.37 6.38 -23.79
CA ARG A 669 -13.98 6.14 -22.39
C ARG A 669 -12.52 5.74 -22.38
N LEU A 670 -11.70 6.54 -21.75
CA LEU A 670 -10.27 6.32 -21.60
C LEU A 670 -9.97 5.80 -20.21
N ARG A 671 -9.22 4.72 -20.13
CA ARG A 671 -8.62 4.21 -18.88
C ARG A 671 -7.13 4.01 -19.10
N ILE A 672 -6.34 4.57 -18.21
CA ILE A 672 -4.88 4.49 -18.21
C ILE A 672 -4.46 3.86 -16.89
N ASP A 673 -3.96 2.64 -16.93
CA ASP A 673 -3.38 1.97 -15.76
C ASP A 673 -1.86 2.22 -15.77
N PHE A 674 -1.30 2.55 -14.62
CA PHE A 674 0.10 2.93 -14.50
C PHE A 674 0.73 2.39 -13.22
N VAL A 675 2.05 2.40 -13.14
CA VAL A 675 2.83 1.99 -11.98
C VAL A 675 3.98 2.97 -11.76
N GLY A 676 4.25 3.26 -10.50
CA GLY A 676 5.48 3.92 -10.07
C GLY A 676 6.40 2.86 -9.48
N ILE A 677 7.64 2.78 -9.94
CA ILE A 677 8.61 1.79 -9.43
C ILE A 677 9.56 2.49 -8.48
N THR A 678 9.48 2.10 -7.22
CA THR A 678 10.45 2.34 -6.16
C THR A 678 10.49 1.10 -5.28
N PHE A 679 11.66 0.69 -4.86
CA PHE A 679 11.84 -0.52 -4.04
C PHE A 679 12.09 -0.20 -2.56
N LYS A 680 12.30 1.07 -2.23
CA LYS A 680 12.54 1.48 -0.84
C LYS A 680 11.25 1.51 -0.03
N SER A 681 10.15 2.03 -0.61
CA SER A 681 8.82 2.09 0.02
C SER A 681 7.73 1.98 -1.06
N SER A 682 7.55 0.78 -1.60
CA SER A 682 6.72 0.54 -2.79
C SER A 682 5.22 0.72 -2.55
N THR A 683 4.75 0.56 -1.31
CA THR A 683 3.32 0.67 -0.94
C THR A 683 2.87 2.11 -0.69
N HIS A 684 3.80 3.06 -0.51
CA HIS A 684 3.51 4.46 -0.18
C HIS A 684 3.67 5.42 -1.36
N ILE A 685 3.56 4.90 -2.58
CA ILE A 685 3.63 5.72 -3.79
C ILE A 685 2.34 6.50 -3.96
N GLN A 686 2.45 7.80 -4.23
CA GLN A 686 1.33 8.64 -4.58
C GLN A 686 1.46 9.12 -6.03
N PHE A 687 0.34 9.25 -6.70
CA PHE A 687 0.25 9.70 -8.08
C PHE A 687 -0.50 11.02 -8.18
N GLN A 688 -0.09 11.85 -9.12
CA GLN A 688 -0.87 12.97 -9.64
C GLN A 688 -0.92 12.88 -11.15
N TYR A 689 -2.07 13.10 -11.73
CA TYR A 689 -2.25 13.10 -13.17
C TYR A 689 -3.10 14.29 -13.63
N LYS A 690 -2.95 14.63 -14.90
CA LYS A 690 -3.69 15.68 -15.57
C LYS A 690 -3.85 15.32 -17.04
N LEU A 691 -5.03 15.47 -17.58
CA LEU A 691 -5.28 15.41 -19.01
C LEU A 691 -5.39 16.86 -19.55
N GLU A 692 -4.29 17.40 -20.07
CA GLU A 692 -4.30 18.72 -20.71
C GLU A 692 -5.28 18.72 -21.88
N GLY A 693 -6.08 19.76 -21.98
CA GLY A 693 -7.21 19.84 -22.89
C GLY A 693 -8.56 19.40 -22.28
N TYR A 694 -8.55 18.78 -21.09
CA TYR A 694 -9.74 18.34 -20.35
C TYR A 694 -9.75 18.85 -18.90
N ASP A 695 -8.66 18.62 -18.14
CA ASP A 695 -8.54 19.03 -16.75
C ASP A 695 -7.99 20.46 -16.63
N VAL A 696 -8.54 21.24 -15.70
CA VAL A 696 -8.04 22.60 -15.40
C VAL A 696 -6.71 22.49 -14.65
N ASP A 697 -6.67 21.68 -13.58
CA ASP A 697 -5.52 21.50 -12.71
C ASP A 697 -5.13 20.02 -12.56
N TRP A 698 -4.03 19.77 -11.85
CA TRP A 698 -3.63 18.43 -11.47
C TRP A 698 -4.66 17.81 -10.51
N SER A 699 -4.86 16.50 -10.59
CA SER A 699 -5.63 15.74 -9.60
C SER A 699 -5.03 15.93 -8.20
N ASP A 700 -5.80 15.65 -7.17
CA ASP A 700 -5.25 15.43 -5.84
C ASP A 700 -4.27 14.24 -5.85
N LYS A 701 -3.35 14.22 -4.88
CA LYS A 701 -2.48 13.06 -4.70
C LYS A 701 -3.31 11.84 -4.31
N THR A 702 -3.15 10.76 -5.06
CA THR A 702 -3.89 9.51 -4.86
C THR A 702 -2.97 8.30 -4.87
N ASN A 703 -3.34 7.26 -4.15
CA ASN A 703 -2.66 5.96 -4.21
C ASN A 703 -3.24 5.06 -5.32
N SER A 704 -4.31 5.49 -6.01
CA SER A 704 -4.89 4.75 -7.12
C SER A 704 -3.95 4.74 -8.32
N ALA A 705 -3.63 3.55 -8.82
CA ALA A 705 -2.70 3.34 -9.94
C ALA A 705 -3.39 3.38 -11.32
N PHE A 706 -4.47 4.15 -11.44
CA PHE A 706 -5.17 4.36 -12.71
C PHE A 706 -5.82 5.73 -12.77
N ALA A 707 -6.00 6.23 -14.00
CA ALA A 707 -6.82 7.40 -14.32
C ALA A 707 -7.93 6.98 -15.29
N GLN A 708 -9.11 7.55 -15.12
CA GLN A 708 -10.24 7.27 -15.99
C GLN A 708 -10.93 8.56 -16.43
N TYR A 709 -11.18 8.68 -17.73
CA TYR A 709 -11.86 9.81 -18.36
C TYR A 709 -13.01 9.31 -19.21
N GLY A 710 -14.13 9.98 -19.13
CA GLY A 710 -15.32 9.66 -19.93
C GLY A 710 -15.70 10.77 -20.91
N LYS A 711 -16.24 10.39 -22.05
CA LYS A 711 -16.82 11.31 -23.05
C LYS A 711 -15.84 12.39 -23.55
N LEU A 712 -14.65 11.97 -23.96
CA LEU A 712 -13.72 12.89 -24.60
C LEU A 712 -14.25 13.34 -25.95
N SER A 713 -14.28 14.66 -26.19
CA SER A 713 -14.66 15.25 -27.47
C SER A 713 -13.50 15.25 -28.47
N ASP A 714 -13.75 15.75 -29.68
CA ASP A 714 -12.70 15.99 -30.64
C ASP A 714 -11.70 17.05 -30.13
N GLY A 715 -10.40 16.78 -30.28
CA GLY A 715 -9.33 17.66 -29.78
C GLY A 715 -8.00 16.96 -29.60
N GLU A 716 -7.02 17.72 -29.20
CA GLU A 716 -5.70 17.23 -28.78
C GLU A 716 -5.63 17.22 -27.26
N TYR A 717 -5.27 16.09 -26.72
CA TYR A 717 -5.11 15.87 -25.29
C TYR A 717 -3.70 15.39 -24.99
N THR A 718 -3.15 15.81 -23.86
CA THR A 718 -1.88 15.27 -23.36
C THR A 718 -2.08 14.78 -21.94
N PHE A 719 -2.00 13.47 -21.77
CA PHE A 719 -2.00 12.88 -20.44
C PHE A 719 -0.63 13.08 -19.78
N LEU A 720 -0.64 13.70 -18.61
CA LEU A 720 0.53 13.95 -17.79
C LEU A 720 0.43 13.14 -16.51
N LEU A 721 1.51 12.48 -16.11
CA LEU A 721 1.55 11.65 -14.89
C LEU A 721 2.83 11.93 -14.10
N ARG A 722 2.68 12.11 -12.79
CA ARG A 722 3.76 12.20 -11.80
C ARG A 722 3.57 11.13 -10.74
N ALA A 723 4.66 10.53 -10.28
CA ALA A 723 4.67 9.68 -9.09
C ALA A 723 5.57 10.31 -8.03
N PHE A 724 5.15 10.20 -6.79
CA PHE A 724 5.86 10.68 -5.61
C PHE A 724 6.25 9.49 -4.76
N ASN A 725 7.50 9.44 -4.31
CA ASN A 725 7.91 8.49 -3.30
C ASN A 725 7.40 8.91 -1.90
N ASN A 726 7.66 8.09 -0.87
CA ASN A 726 7.26 8.37 0.50
C ASN A 726 7.78 9.71 1.06
N ASP A 727 8.92 10.19 0.54
CA ASP A 727 9.53 11.47 0.91
C ASP A 727 8.99 12.67 0.11
N GLY A 728 7.97 12.45 -0.74
CA GLY A 728 7.35 13.48 -1.56
C GLY A 728 8.17 13.90 -2.79
N VAL A 729 9.21 13.16 -3.13
CA VAL A 729 10.06 13.46 -4.29
C VAL A 729 9.43 12.89 -5.56
N SER A 730 9.30 13.72 -6.59
CA SER A 730 8.72 13.32 -7.88
C SER A 730 9.67 13.61 -9.03
N ASN A 731 9.38 13.02 -10.17
CA ASN A 731 10.08 13.30 -11.43
C ASN A 731 9.94 14.78 -11.79
N GLN A 732 11.05 15.42 -12.19
CA GLN A 732 11.07 16.81 -12.64
C GLN A 732 10.21 17.00 -13.90
N SER A 733 10.21 16.01 -14.81
CA SER A 733 9.38 16.01 -16.01
C SER A 733 8.29 14.94 -15.88
N PRO A 734 7.00 15.29 -16.05
CA PRO A 734 5.95 14.30 -16.01
C PRO A 734 6.05 13.34 -17.20
N PHE A 735 5.60 12.11 -17.01
CA PHE A 735 5.38 11.18 -18.11
C PHE A 735 4.25 11.71 -19.01
N LYS A 736 4.38 11.59 -20.35
CA LYS A 736 3.46 12.19 -21.31
C LYS A 736 2.96 11.19 -22.34
N ILE A 737 1.65 11.22 -22.62
CA ILE A 737 1.02 10.50 -23.73
C ILE A 737 0.17 11.51 -24.51
N LYS A 738 0.42 11.66 -25.81
CA LYS A 738 -0.41 12.49 -26.68
C LYS A 738 -1.54 11.65 -27.26
N ILE A 739 -2.77 12.16 -27.17
CA ILE A 739 -3.99 11.55 -27.68
C ILE A 739 -4.67 12.58 -28.57
N VAL A 740 -4.94 12.21 -29.80
CA VAL A 740 -5.62 13.09 -30.75
C VAL A 740 -6.92 12.42 -31.16
N ILE A 741 -8.05 13.10 -30.93
CA ILE A 741 -9.35 12.68 -31.44
C ILE A 741 -9.69 13.54 -32.64
N ALA A 742 -9.78 12.90 -33.78
CA ALA A 742 -10.06 13.60 -35.03
C ALA A 742 -11.42 14.32 -34.97
N PRO A 743 -11.54 15.53 -35.53
CA PRO A 743 -12.81 16.23 -35.60
C PRO A 743 -13.81 15.46 -36.46
N PRO A 744 -15.13 15.53 -36.08
CA PRO A 744 -16.19 14.94 -36.89
C PRO A 744 -16.21 15.49 -38.30
N ILE A 745 -16.77 14.73 -39.23
CA ILE A 745 -16.76 15.06 -40.66
C ILE A 745 -17.28 16.47 -40.90
N TRP A 746 -18.30 16.89 -40.15
CA TRP A 746 -18.90 18.22 -40.31
C TRP A 746 -18.06 19.41 -39.79
N LYS A 747 -17.02 19.16 -38.97
CA LYS A 747 -16.04 20.17 -38.54
C LYS A 747 -14.80 20.21 -39.44
N ARG A 748 -14.63 19.27 -40.38
CA ARG A 748 -13.47 19.23 -41.27
C ARG A 748 -13.57 20.31 -42.33
N ALA A 749 -12.47 21.02 -42.61
CA ALA A 749 -12.45 22.11 -43.53
C ALA A 749 -13.01 21.78 -44.95
N TRP A 750 -12.69 20.58 -45.46
CA TRP A 750 -13.23 20.14 -46.74
C TRP A 750 -14.73 19.97 -46.74
N PHE A 751 -15.33 19.51 -45.60
CA PHE A 751 -16.79 19.37 -45.49
C PHE A 751 -17.50 20.74 -45.42
N ILE A 752 -16.90 21.66 -44.61
CA ILE A 752 -17.42 23.05 -44.53
C ILE A 752 -17.32 23.72 -45.93
N ILE A 753 -16.17 23.52 -46.64
CA ILE A 753 -16.02 24.02 -48.03
C ILE A 753 -17.05 23.38 -48.94
N LEU A 754 -17.30 22.05 -48.78
CA LEU A 754 -18.33 21.38 -49.58
C LEU A 754 -19.74 21.93 -49.30
N CYS A 755 -20.08 22.15 -48.02
CA CYS A 755 -21.35 22.76 -47.64
C CYS A 755 -21.47 24.19 -48.21
N ILE A 756 -20.44 25.00 -48.10
CA ILE A 756 -20.38 26.34 -48.71
C ILE A 756 -20.53 26.25 -50.24
N ALA A 757 -19.83 25.31 -50.88
CA ALA A 757 -19.94 25.09 -52.31
C ALA A 757 -21.38 24.67 -52.76
N ILE A 758 -21.99 23.78 -51.92
CA ILE A 758 -23.40 23.38 -52.13
C ILE A 758 -24.36 24.58 -51.98
N VAL A 759 -24.15 25.44 -50.98
CA VAL A 759 -24.92 26.66 -50.77
C VAL A 759 -24.73 27.64 -51.94
N ILE A 760 -23.45 27.85 -52.36
CA ILE A 760 -23.13 28.71 -53.53
C ILE A 760 -23.73 28.13 -54.79
N TYR A 761 -23.64 26.79 -54.96
CA TYR A 761 -24.27 26.13 -56.11
C TYR A 761 -25.81 26.19 -56.03
N GLY A 762 -26.37 26.02 -54.87
CA GLY A 762 -27.81 26.21 -54.64
C GLY A 762 -28.25 27.64 -54.92
N PHE A 763 -27.44 28.64 -54.49
CA PHE A 763 -27.69 30.04 -54.75
C PHE A 763 -27.55 30.34 -56.28
N TYR A 764 -26.55 29.77 -56.94
CA TYR A 764 -26.41 29.83 -58.38
C TYR A 764 -27.62 29.25 -59.16
N LEU A 765 -28.13 28.06 -58.66
CA LEU A 765 -29.32 27.45 -59.22
C LEU A 765 -30.56 28.29 -58.96
N VAL A 766 -30.69 28.93 -57.79
CA VAL A 766 -31.78 29.87 -57.49
C VAL A 766 -31.73 31.07 -58.37
N LEU A 767 -30.52 31.68 -58.66
CA LEU A 767 -30.35 32.77 -59.57
C LEU A 767 -30.73 32.33 -60.98
N LYS A 768 -30.32 31.13 -61.39
CA LYS A 768 -30.64 30.59 -62.71
C LYS A 768 -32.08 30.24 -62.89
N ILE A 769 -32.72 29.76 -61.78
CA ILE A 769 -34.20 29.55 -61.78
C ILE A 769 -34.90 30.87 -61.71
N ARG A 770 -34.40 31.90 -61.01
CA ARG A 770 -34.92 33.24 -60.95
C ARG A 770 -34.89 33.92 -62.35
N GLU A 771 -33.74 33.74 -63.10
CA GLU A 771 -33.61 34.20 -64.44
C GLU A 771 -34.56 33.52 -65.44
N ARG A 772 -34.79 32.20 -65.26
CA ARG A 772 -35.80 31.43 -65.97
C ARG A 772 -37.25 31.82 -65.57
N ASN A 773 -37.45 32.12 -64.23
CA ASN A 773 -38.78 32.53 -63.77
C ASN A 773 -39.12 33.97 -64.09
N HIS A 774 -38.13 34.88 -64.27
CA HIS A 774 -38.40 36.25 -64.78
C HIS A 774 -38.95 36.20 -66.13
N ARG A 775 -38.57 35.24 -66.96
CA ARG A 775 -39.16 35.06 -68.34
C ARG A 775 -40.55 34.35 -68.24
N LYS A 776 -40.91 33.73 -67.16
CA LYS A 776 -42.20 33.09 -66.91
C LYS A 776 -43.18 33.98 -66.15
N PHE A 777 -42.72 35.03 -65.47
CA PHE A 777 -43.48 35.89 -64.58
C PHE A 777 -44.42 36.87 -65.41
N GLU A 778 -44.08 37.15 -66.58
CA GLU A 778 -44.99 37.91 -67.50
C GLU A 778 -46.25 37.11 -67.94
N LEU A 779 -46.18 35.76 -67.75
CA LEU A 779 -47.32 34.86 -68.08
C LEU A 779 -48.16 34.42 -66.85
N GLN A 780 -47.80 34.86 -65.68
CA GLN A 780 -48.40 34.32 -64.42
C GLN A 780 -49.12 35.32 -63.48
N LEU A 781 -49.25 36.57 -63.90
CA LEU A 781 -50.06 37.60 -63.21
C LEU A 781 -51.57 37.25 -63.15
N GLN A 782 -52.00 36.21 -63.86
CA GLN A 782 -53.33 35.64 -63.73
C GLN A 782 -53.55 34.49 -62.78
N LYS A 783 -52.50 34.01 -62.14
CA LYS A 783 -52.64 32.87 -61.19
C LYS A 783 -52.42 33.21 -59.71
N ALA A 784 -52.17 34.45 -59.32
CA ALA A 784 -51.86 34.90 -57.95
C ALA A 784 -53.04 34.93 -56.98
N LEU A 785 -54.25 34.45 -57.41
CA LEU A 785 -55.36 34.37 -56.47
C LEU A 785 -55.49 33.04 -55.68
N ASN A 786 -54.68 32.10 -56.05
CA ASN A 786 -54.75 30.73 -55.39
C ASN A 786 -53.68 30.44 -54.38
N GLU A 787 -52.75 31.35 -54.08
CA GLU A 787 -51.63 31.03 -53.19
C GLU A 787 -51.74 31.38 -51.68
N LYS A 788 -52.79 32.11 -51.33
CA LYS A 788 -53.01 32.46 -49.90
C LYS A 788 -53.43 31.27 -49.02
N THR A 789 -53.72 30.14 -49.64
CA THR A 789 -54.10 28.92 -48.87
C THR A 789 -52.92 28.04 -48.51
N ARG A 790 -51.73 28.24 -49.06
CA ARG A 790 -50.54 27.42 -48.79
C ARG A 790 -49.69 27.90 -47.64
N GLU A 791 -49.75 29.14 -47.25
CA GLU A 791 -48.90 29.70 -46.16
C GLU A 791 -49.31 29.21 -44.77
N VAL A 792 -50.63 28.88 -44.64
CA VAL A 792 -51.15 28.31 -43.38
C VAL A 792 -50.70 26.84 -43.15
N ILE A 793 -50.40 26.11 -44.21
CA ILE A 793 -49.93 24.70 -44.08
C ILE A 793 -48.51 24.63 -43.66
N PHE A 794 -47.64 25.54 -44.06
CA PHE A 794 -46.20 25.53 -43.74
C PHE A 794 -45.93 25.82 -42.27
N GLN A 795 -46.67 26.71 -41.65
CA GLN A 795 -46.56 26.99 -40.19
C GLN A 795 -47.02 25.82 -39.36
N LYS A 796 -47.89 24.97 -39.83
CA LYS A 796 -48.36 23.79 -39.13
C LYS A 796 -47.25 22.68 -39.10
N GLU A 797 -46.52 22.52 -40.19
CA GLU A 797 -45.48 21.49 -40.29
C GLU A 797 -44.26 21.81 -39.41
N GLU A 798 -43.92 23.12 -39.22
CA GLU A 798 -42.81 23.51 -38.36
C GLU A 798 -43.10 23.27 -36.86
N ILE A 799 -44.33 23.46 -36.46
CA ILE A 799 -44.79 23.19 -35.10
C ILE A 799 -44.84 21.66 -34.84
N GLU A 800 -45.29 20.90 -35.83
CA GLU A 800 -45.31 19.43 -35.73
C GLU A 800 -43.92 18.82 -35.60
N LYS A 801 -42.94 19.40 -36.29
CA LYS A 801 -41.52 18.94 -36.21
C LYS A 801 -40.90 19.21 -34.82
N LYS A 802 -41.11 20.42 -34.26
CA LYS A 802 -40.63 20.76 -32.91
C LYS A 802 -41.30 19.92 -31.82
N ASN A 803 -42.61 19.64 -31.98
CA ASN A 803 -43.34 18.77 -31.06
C ASN A 803 -42.85 17.31 -31.15
N LYS A 804 -42.42 16.85 -32.30
CA LYS A 804 -41.88 15.52 -32.50
C LYS A 804 -40.56 15.35 -31.78
N ASP A 805 -39.63 16.30 -31.90
CA ASP A 805 -38.29 16.24 -31.27
C ASP A 805 -38.37 16.24 -29.74
N ILE A 806 -39.32 17.03 -29.17
CA ILE A 806 -39.59 17.04 -27.72
C ILE A 806 -40.18 15.71 -27.31
N THR A 807 -41.17 15.19 -28.08
CA THR A 807 -41.81 13.92 -27.75
C THR A 807 -40.83 12.75 -27.84
N ASP A 808 -39.90 12.75 -28.78
CA ASP A 808 -38.87 11.72 -28.93
C ASP A 808 -37.85 11.77 -27.79
N SER A 809 -37.51 12.95 -27.28
CA SER A 809 -36.67 13.11 -26.08
C SER A 809 -37.34 12.57 -24.82
N ILE A 810 -38.66 12.86 -24.66
CA ILE A 810 -39.41 12.32 -23.52
C ILE A 810 -39.63 10.81 -23.63
N ARG A 811 -39.78 10.27 -24.85
CA ARG A 811 -39.81 8.81 -25.09
C ARG A 811 -38.49 8.12 -24.76
N TYR A 812 -37.37 8.82 -24.95
CA TYR A 812 -36.05 8.30 -24.54
C TYR A 812 -35.95 8.21 -23.00
N ALA A 813 -36.42 9.25 -22.30
CA ALA A 813 -36.51 9.22 -20.83
C ALA A 813 -37.43 8.07 -20.35
N LYS A 814 -38.52 7.79 -21.06
CA LYS A 814 -39.40 6.64 -20.77
C LYS A 814 -38.66 5.31 -20.85
N ARG A 815 -37.87 5.11 -21.90
CA ARG A 815 -37.09 3.87 -22.05
C ARG A 815 -36.10 3.66 -20.91
N ILE A 816 -35.50 4.73 -20.40
CA ILE A 816 -34.58 4.65 -19.24
C ILE A 816 -35.37 4.28 -17.98
N GLN A 817 -36.50 4.92 -17.74
CA GLN A 817 -37.38 4.63 -16.60
C GLN A 817 -37.87 3.18 -16.61
N ASP A 818 -38.36 2.70 -17.78
CA ASP A 818 -38.84 1.32 -17.95
C ASP A 818 -37.70 0.25 -17.77
N ALA A 819 -36.44 0.63 -18.05
CA ALA A 819 -35.29 -0.27 -17.86
C ALA A 819 -34.85 -0.38 -16.39
N ILE A 820 -35.16 0.59 -15.56
CA ILE A 820 -34.75 0.61 -14.14
C ILE A 820 -35.80 -0.04 -13.24
N LEU A 821 -37.09 0.06 -13.62
CA LEU A 821 -38.16 -0.55 -12.84
C LEU A 821 -38.21 -2.07 -13.06
N PRO A 822 -38.51 -2.86 -12.03
CA PRO A 822 -38.60 -4.31 -12.17
C PRO A 822 -39.78 -4.69 -13.08
N GLU A 823 -39.61 -5.71 -13.89
CA GLU A 823 -40.67 -6.18 -14.81
C GLU A 823 -41.90 -6.65 -14.05
N MET A 824 -43.08 -6.09 -14.34
CA MET A 824 -44.35 -6.42 -13.67
C MET A 824 -44.67 -7.92 -13.67
N VAL A 825 -44.30 -8.61 -14.76
CA VAL A 825 -44.52 -10.08 -14.89
C VAL A 825 -43.68 -10.89 -13.88
N SER A 826 -42.60 -10.33 -13.41
CA SER A 826 -41.71 -11.00 -12.44
C SER A 826 -42.31 -11.12 -11.05
N LEU A 827 -43.20 -10.20 -10.64
CA LEU A 827 -43.91 -10.30 -9.36
C LEU A 827 -44.87 -11.50 -9.37
N ARG A 828 -45.59 -11.77 -10.46
CA ARG A 828 -46.48 -12.91 -10.59
C ARG A 828 -45.77 -14.27 -10.53
N LYS A 829 -44.49 -14.32 -10.88
CA LYS A 829 -43.67 -15.54 -10.70
C LYS A 829 -43.39 -15.82 -9.22
N ILE A 830 -43.39 -14.81 -8.36
CA ILE A 830 -43.13 -14.91 -6.92
C ILE A 830 -44.43 -15.07 -6.14
N VAL A 831 -45.43 -14.27 -6.48
CA VAL A 831 -46.78 -14.31 -5.91
C VAL A 831 -47.78 -14.37 -7.06
N PRO A 832 -48.27 -15.59 -7.45
CA PRO A 832 -49.14 -15.76 -8.62
C PRO A 832 -50.41 -14.93 -8.60
N GLU A 833 -51.01 -14.72 -7.42
CA GLU A 833 -52.19 -13.90 -7.24
C GLU A 833 -51.81 -12.46 -6.87
N SER A 834 -51.12 -11.75 -7.77
CA SER A 834 -50.73 -10.35 -7.63
C SER A 834 -50.87 -9.61 -8.95
N PHE A 835 -51.08 -8.32 -8.88
CA PHE A 835 -51.06 -7.44 -10.04
C PHE A 835 -50.46 -6.08 -9.69
N ILE A 836 -49.87 -5.44 -10.68
CA ILE A 836 -49.44 -4.04 -10.60
C ILE A 836 -50.22 -3.29 -11.69
N PHE A 837 -50.92 -2.24 -11.29
CA PHE A 837 -51.54 -1.27 -12.22
C PHE A 837 -50.68 -0.02 -12.20
N PHE A 838 -50.00 0.23 -13.33
CA PHE A 838 -49.13 1.37 -13.48
C PHE A 838 -49.36 2.05 -14.80
N GLN A 839 -49.99 3.23 -14.75
CA GLN A 839 -50.31 4.02 -15.94
C GLN A 839 -49.91 5.46 -15.71
N PRO A 840 -48.80 5.92 -16.26
CA PRO A 840 -48.37 7.31 -16.17
C PRO A 840 -49.40 8.28 -16.79
N ARG A 841 -49.59 9.44 -16.18
CA ARG A 841 -50.40 10.54 -16.74
C ARG A 841 -49.75 11.12 -18.00
N ASP A 842 -48.44 11.30 -17.97
CA ASP A 842 -47.59 11.78 -19.06
C ASP A 842 -46.84 10.59 -19.72
N ILE A 843 -45.87 10.85 -20.58
CA ILE A 843 -45.08 9.80 -21.20
C ILE A 843 -44.23 9.06 -20.15
N VAL A 844 -43.79 9.75 -19.08
CA VAL A 844 -43.02 9.24 -17.94
C VAL A 844 -43.72 9.57 -16.62
N SER A 845 -43.38 8.88 -15.54
CA SER A 845 -44.06 8.99 -14.24
C SER A 845 -43.12 9.38 -13.09
N GLY A 846 -43.64 10.19 -12.14
CA GLY A 846 -43.06 10.36 -10.82
C GLY A 846 -43.30 9.14 -9.93
N ASP A 847 -44.51 8.61 -10.00
CA ASP A 847 -44.86 7.40 -9.26
C ASP A 847 -44.06 6.23 -9.78
N PHE A 848 -43.71 5.30 -8.89
CA PHE A 848 -43.04 4.07 -9.26
C PHE A 848 -43.30 2.94 -8.27
N TYR A 849 -43.04 1.73 -8.69
CA TYR A 849 -43.08 0.55 -7.87
C TYR A 849 -41.71 -0.13 -7.93
N TRP A 850 -41.39 -0.86 -6.85
CA TRP A 850 -40.19 -1.65 -6.80
C TRP A 850 -40.44 -2.91 -5.99
N PHE A 851 -39.83 -4.02 -6.36
CA PHE A 851 -39.87 -5.28 -5.57
C PHE A 851 -38.65 -6.12 -5.86
N ASP A 852 -38.27 -6.86 -4.85
CA ASP A 852 -37.23 -7.90 -4.99
C ASP A 852 -37.43 -8.99 -3.92
N ARG A 853 -36.85 -10.16 -4.17
CA ARG A 853 -36.97 -11.32 -3.30
C ARG A 853 -35.64 -11.72 -2.70
N PHE A 854 -35.54 -11.82 -1.38
CA PHE A 854 -34.38 -12.24 -0.61
C PHE A 854 -34.69 -13.49 0.22
N GLY A 855 -34.33 -14.66 -0.30
CA GLY A 855 -34.64 -15.94 0.33
C GLY A 855 -36.15 -16.15 0.45
N ASP A 856 -36.65 -16.18 1.68
CA ASP A 856 -38.06 -16.36 2.01
C ASP A 856 -38.84 -15.04 2.14
N PHE A 857 -38.17 -13.90 2.02
CA PHE A 857 -38.79 -12.59 2.12
C PHE A 857 -38.98 -11.97 0.73
N LEU A 858 -40.11 -11.39 0.49
CA LEU A 858 -40.43 -10.52 -0.64
C LEU A 858 -40.59 -9.09 -0.11
N ILE A 859 -39.84 -8.16 -0.68
CA ILE A 859 -40.01 -6.75 -0.39
C ILE A 859 -40.78 -6.13 -1.54
N VAL A 860 -41.84 -5.43 -1.22
CA VAL A 860 -42.65 -4.68 -2.20
C VAL A 860 -42.72 -3.23 -1.76
N VAL A 861 -42.47 -2.34 -2.71
CA VAL A 861 -42.49 -0.89 -2.50
C VAL A 861 -43.45 -0.23 -3.47
N CYS A 862 -44.23 0.70 -2.96
CA CYS A 862 -45.04 1.61 -3.74
C CYS A 862 -44.67 3.05 -3.37
N ALA A 863 -44.28 3.85 -4.32
CA ALA A 863 -43.66 5.14 -4.09
C ALA A 863 -44.21 6.23 -5.03
N ASP A 864 -44.33 7.42 -4.53
CA ASP A 864 -44.80 8.62 -5.18
C ASP A 864 -43.74 9.73 -5.04
N ALA A 865 -43.06 10.06 -6.10
CA ALA A 865 -42.05 11.11 -6.09
C ALA A 865 -42.62 12.47 -6.46
N THR A 866 -42.14 13.52 -5.82
CA THR A 866 -42.54 14.89 -6.10
C THR A 866 -42.28 15.27 -7.56
N GLY A 867 -43.28 15.86 -8.19
CA GLY A 867 -43.25 16.33 -9.56
C GLY A 867 -43.81 15.34 -10.60
N HIS A 868 -44.20 15.85 -11.78
CA HIS A 868 -44.70 15.03 -12.88
C HIS A 868 -43.88 15.28 -14.16
N GLY A 869 -44.03 14.42 -15.13
CA GLY A 869 -43.27 14.50 -16.38
C GLY A 869 -41.77 14.15 -16.14
N VAL A 870 -40.89 14.81 -16.90
CA VAL A 870 -39.42 14.46 -16.86
C VAL A 870 -38.78 14.62 -15.47
N PRO A 871 -39.03 15.70 -14.70
CA PRO A 871 -38.45 15.82 -13.35
C PRO A 871 -38.89 14.68 -12.40
N GLY A 872 -40.18 14.35 -12.37
CA GLY A 872 -40.69 13.24 -11.55
C GLY A 872 -40.08 11.89 -11.96
N ALA A 873 -39.85 11.69 -13.28
CA ALA A 873 -39.17 10.48 -13.76
C ALA A 873 -37.74 10.36 -13.26
N PHE A 874 -37.00 11.46 -13.15
CA PHE A 874 -35.67 11.43 -12.55
C PHE A 874 -35.73 11.06 -11.07
N MET A 875 -36.68 11.60 -10.35
CA MET A 875 -36.90 11.27 -8.93
C MET A 875 -37.27 9.80 -8.74
N SER A 876 -38.14 9.25 -9.58
CA SER A 876 -38.48 7.81 -9.50
C SER A 876 -37.32 6.90 -9.86
N MET A 877 -36.44 7.29 -10.78
CA MET A 877 -35.22 6.55 -11.11
C MET A 877 -34.18 6.57 -9.95
N ILE A 878 -34.01 7.71 -9.32
CA ILE A 878 -33.16 7.86 -8.14
C ILE A 878 -33.68 6.97 -7.01
N GLY A 879 -34.98 7.09 -6.69
CA GLY A 879 -35.63 6.32 -5.62
C GLY A 879 -35.52 4.80 -5.83
N SER A 880 -35.78 4.34 -7.07
CA SER A 880 -35.67 2.92 -7.41
C SER A 880 -34.21 2.39 -7.30
N THR A 881 -33.26 3.21 -7.69
CA THR A 881 -31.83 2.84 -7.63
C THR A 881 -31.36 2.76 -6.19
N LEU A 882 -31.70 3.72 -5.35
CA LEU A 882 -31.39 3.74 -3.93
C LEU A 882 -32.05 2.58 -3.19
N LEU A 883 -33.32 2.29 -3.47
CA LEU A 883 -34.00 1.12 -2.89
C LEU A 883 -33.25 -0.17 -3.18
N LYS A 884 -32.82 -0.37 -4.43
CA LYS A 884 -32.03 -1.53 -4.80
C LYS A 884 -30.72 -1.60 -4.02
N GLU A 885 -30.04 -0.49 -3.82
CA GLU A 885 -28.78 -0.43 -3.06
C GLU A 885 -28.98 -0.70 -1.56
N ILE A 886 -29.97 -0.04 -0.96
CA ILE A 886 -30.29 -0.19 0.47
C ILE A 886 -30.66 -1.64 0.80
N VAL A 887 -31.50 -2.24 -0.03
CA VAL A 887 -31.99 -3.60 0.18
C VAL A 887 -30.91 -4.66 -0.10
N SER A 888 -30.00 -4.41 -1.05
CA SER A 888 -28.93 -5.37 -1.42
C SER A 888 -27.79 -5.40 -0.43
N ARG A 889 -27.51 -4.33 0.31
CA ARG A 889 -26.28 -4.23 1.14
C ARG A 889 -26.26 -5.10 2.39
N LYS A 890 -27.40 -5.45 3.04
CA LYS A 890 -27.35 -6.26 4.30
C LYS A 890 -28.69 -6.90 4.74
N GLY A 891 -29.66 -7.14 3.89
CA GLY A 891 -30.97 -7.51 4.42
C GLY A 891 -31.57 -6.34 5.24
N ILE A 892 -32.85 -6.13 5.17
CA ILE A 892 -33.49 -5.02 5.89
C ILE A 892 -33.72 -5.44 7.32
N ASP A 893 -33.13 -4.73 8.29
CA ASP A 893 -33.44 -4.96 9.73
C ASP A 893 -34.92 -4.72 10.03
N SER A 894 -35.53 -3.69 9.39
CA SER A 894 -36.98 -3.44 9.38
C SER A 894 -37.34 -2.49 8.23
N PRO A 895 -38.59 -2.52 7.73
CA PRO A 895 -39.11 -1.56 6.75
C PRO A 895 -38.96 -0.10 7.18
N ALA A 896 -39.10 0.20 8.47
CA ALA A 896 -38.92 1.55 9.01
C ALA A 896 -37.46 2.03 8.90
N PHE A 897 -36.51 1.13 9.11
CA PHE A 897 -35.10 1.44 8.95
C PHE A 897 -34.74 1.70 7.49
N ALA A 898 -35.27 0.88 6.57
CA ALA A 898 -35.09 1.09 5.14
C ALA A 898 -35.68 2.44 4.67
N LEU A 899 -36.83 2.84 5.21
CA LEU A 899 -37.43 4.15 4.93
C LEU A 899 -36.57 5.31 5.44
N ALA A 900 -36.03 5.20 6.66
CA ALA A 900 -35.16 6.21 7.24
C ALA A 900 -33.90 6.42 6.38
N LEU A 901 -33.28 5.33 5.95
CA LEU A 901 -32.08 5.35 5.13
C LEU A 901 -32.39 5.92 3.73
N LEU A 902 -33.51 5.56 3.13
CA LEU A 902 -33.94 6.09 1.84
C LEU A 902 -34.16 7.61 1.89
N ASP A 903 -34.81 8.10 2.93
CA ASP A 903 -35.06 9.53 3.14
C ASP A 903 -33.73 10.31 3.32
N GLU A 904 -32.80 9.76 4.09
CA GLU A 904 -31.46 10.33 4.29
C GLU A 904 -30.64 10.37 2.99
N GLU A 905 -30.59 9.27 2.25
CA GLU A 905 -29.82 9.18 1.00
C GLU A 905 -30.40 10.09 -0.10
N ILE A 906 -31.73 10.23 -0.18
CA ILE A 906 -32.36 11.17 -1.10
C ILE A 906 -31.98 12.61 -0.76
N LYS A 907 -32.00 13.00 0.52
CA LYS A 907 -31.61 14.34 0.97
C LYS A 907 -30.14 14.63 0.67
N ILE A 908 -29.27 13.65 0.85
CA ILE A 908 -27.83 13.76 0.54
C ILE A 908 -27.63 13.95 -0.97
N LEU A 909 -28.27 13.11 -1.81
CA LEU A 909 -28.12 13.17 -3.26
C LEU A 909 -28.67 14.47 -3.86
N LEU A 910 -29.78 14.97 -3.31
CA LEU A 910 -30.37 16.23 -3.74
C LEU A 910 -29.73 17.45 -3.08
N LYS A 911 -28.71 17.24 -2.23
CA LYS A 911 -28.02 18.29 -1.47
C LYS A 911 -28.99 19.17 -0.65
N GLN A 912 -30.01 18.56 -0.08
CA GLN A 912 -31.01 19.22 0.77
C GLN A 912 -30.50 19.26 2.23
N THR A 913 -29.51 20.09 2.53
CA THR A 913 -29.02 20.31 3.91
C THR A 913 -29.69 21.52 4.54
N GLU A 914 -29.93 21.47 5.85
CA GLU A 914 -30.51 22.56 6.60
C GLU A 914 -29.65 23.84 6.48
N GLY A 915 -30.17 24.90 5.87
CA GLY A 915 -29.54 26.24 5.94
C GLY A 915 -29.69 27.18 4.76
N GLU A 916 -30.17 26.81 3.57
CA GLU A 916 -30.30 27.74 2.45
C GLU A 916 -31.76 27.85 1.93
N HIS A 917 -32.27 29.05 1.97
CA HIS A 917 -33.66 29.46 1.61
C HIS A 917 -33.93 29.48 0.10
N HIS A 918 -33.70 28.44 -0.67
CA HIS A 918 -34.19 28.30 -2.06
C HIS A 918 -33.96 26.90 -2.66
N GLN A 919 -34.18 25.85 -1.89
CA GLN A 919 -34.17 24.49 -2.47
C GLN A 919 -35.57 23.92 -2.55
N THR A 920 -35.97 23.38 -3.73
CA THR A 920 -37.16 22.57 -3.91
C THR A 920 -37.10 21.41 -2.90
N GLN A 921 -38.12 21.28 -2.06
CA GLN A 921 -38.29 20.14 -1.17
C GLN A 921 -38.78 18.94 -1.98
N ASP A 922 -37.95 18.42 -2.85
CA ASP A 922 -38.29 17.23 -3.59
C ASP A 922 -38.03 15.99 -2.70
N GLY A 923 -39.00 15.11 -2.63
CA GLY A 923 -38.97 13.92 -1.81
C GLY A 923 -39.80 12.80 -2.44
N VAL A 924 -39.88 11.69 -1.74
CA VAL A 924 -40.65 10.53 -2.17
C VAL A 924 -41.54 10.04 -1.03
N ASP A 925 -42.80 9.96 -1.24
CA ASP A 925 -43.75 9.31 -0.32
C ASP A 925 -43.76 7.80 -0.59
N VAL A 926 -43.34 6.99 0.34
CA VAL A 926 -43.04 5.55 0.13
C VAL A 926 -43.79 4.66 1.14
N VAL A 927 -44.25 3.52 0.66
CA VAL A 927 -44.66 2.38 1.48
C VAL A 927 -43.69 1.22 1.20
N ILE A 928 -43.10 0.66 2.23
CA ILE A 928 -42.27 -0.54 2.15
C ILE A 928 -42.98 -1.66 2.89
N CYS A 929 -43.19 -2.78 2.21
CA CYS A 929 -43.71 -4.00 2.78
C CYS A 929 -42.71 -5.13 2.62
N GLU A 930 -42.37 -5.78 3.72
CA GLU A 930 -41.60 -7.00 3.75
C GLU A 930 -42.54 -8.17 4.07
N ILE A 931 -42.61 -9.11 3.19
CA ILE A 931 -43.54 -10.24 3.26
C ILE A 931 -42.75 -11.52 3.39
N ASN A 932 -42.90 -12.26 4.48
CA ASN A 932 -42.38 -13.59 4.60
C ASN A 932 -43.30 -14.56 3.84
N LEU A 933 -42.81 -15.09 2.74
CA LEU A 933 -43.55 -15.97 1.84
C LEU A 933 -43.94 -17.35 2.42
N LYS A 934 -43.27 -17.77 3.52
CA LYS A 934 -43.55 -19.05 4.18
C LYS A 934 -44.55 -18.88 5.34
N THR A 935 -44.36 -17.84 6.15
CA THR A 935 -45.17 -17.63 7.36
C THR A 935 -46.31 -16.70 7.10
N HIS A 936 -46.34 -16.01 5.95
CA HIS A 936 -47.30 -14.95 5.60
C HIS A 936 -47.29 -13.78 6.59
N PHE A 937 -46.18 -13.62 7.32
CA PHE A 937 -45.99 -12.50 8.22
C PHE A 937 -45.50 -11.29 7.40
N VAL A 938 -46.16 -10.16 7.62
CA VAL A 938 -45.88 -8.91 6.86
C VAL A 938 -45.48 -7.82 7.81
N ARG A 939 -44.36 -7.20 7.51
CA ARG A 939 -43.89 -5.97 8.16
C ARG A 939 -44.06 -4.78 7.21
N ILE A 940 -44.65 -3.70 7.69
CA ILE A 940 -45.00 -2.54 6.86
C ILE A 940 -44.50 -1.27 7.51
N ALA A 941 -43.86 -0.42 6.72
CA ALA A 941 -43.61 0.98 7.09
C ALA A 941 -44.04 1.92 5.95
N SER A 942 -44.55 3.06 6.30
CA SER A 942 -45.07 4.05 5.34
C SER A 942 -44.77 5.48 5.79
N THR A 943 -44.51 6.37 4.84
CA THR A 943 -44.42 7.82 5.09
C THR A 943 -45.77 8.42 5.36
N LYS A 944 -46.53 8.80 4.29
CA LYS A 944 -47.87 9.41 4.39
C LYS A 944 -48.96 8.54 3.73
N ARG A 945 -48.56 7.50 3.01
CA ARG A 945 -49.49 6.71 2.20
C ARG A 945 -50.19 5.65 3.04
N PRO A 946 -51.55 5.56 2.99
CA PRO A 946 -52.29 4.52 3.67
C PRO A 946 -52.10 3.16 2.97
N VAL A 947 -52.09 2.12 3.75
CA VAL A 947 -52.11 0.72 3.26
C VAL A 947 -53.47 0.13 3.62
N ILE A 948 -54.12 -0.50 2.64
CA ILE A 948 -55.40 -1.16 2.83
C ILE A 948 -55.18 -2.68 2.81
N ILE A 949 -55.71 -3.32 3.83
CA ILE A 949 -55.65 -4.78 3.95
C ILE A 949 -57.09 -5.31 4.00
N SER A 950 -57.40 -6.23 3.12
CA SER A 950 -58.64 -7.03 3.23
C SER A 950 -58.29 -8.30 4.07
N LYS A 951 -58.73 -8.32 5.28
CA LYS A 951 -58.55 -9.45 6.21
C LYS A 951 -59.90 -9.94 6.69
N ASP A 952 -60.15 -11.24 6.61
CA ASP A 952 -61.42 -11.88 7.04
C ASP A 952 -62.66 -11.18 6.42
N LYS A 953 -62.53 -10.64 5.17
CA LYS A 953 -63.53 -9.83 4.44
C LYS A 953 -63.86 -8.47 5.09
N GLU A 954 -63.01 -7.96 5.96
CA GLU A 954 -63.06 -6.58 6.44
C GLU A 954 -61.88 -5.79 5.92
N LEU A 955 -62.10 -4.52 5.55
CA LEU A 955 -61.03 -3.65 5.10
C LEU A 955 -60.43 -2.87 6.25
N VAL A 956 -59.22 -3.17 6.60
CA VAL A 956 -58.39 -2.45 7.59
C VAL A 956 -57.51 -1.44 6.86
N VAL A 957 -57.60 -0.17 7.26
CA VAL A 957 -56.75 0.89 6.73
C VAL A 957 -55.68 1.24 7.75
N LEU A 958 -54.45 0.96 7.41
CA LEU A 958 -53.30 1.35 8.21
C LEU A 958 -52.91 2.77 7.83
N LYS A 959 -53.04 3.71 8.76
CA LYS A 959 -52.57 5.09 8.60
C LYS A 959 -51.47 5.35 9.64
N LYS A 960 -50.56 6.27 9.30
CA LYS A 960 -49.63 6.82 10.31
C LYS A 960 -50.45 7.70 11.25
N GLU A 961 -50.43 7.43 12.54
CA GLU A 961 -50.93 8.35 13.56
C GLU A 961 -50.00 9.54 13.60
N SER A 962 -50.56 10.76 13.55
CA SER A 962 -49.81 12.01 13.55
C SER A 962 -49.02 12.16 14.84
N LEU A 963 -47.74 11.85 14.78
CA LEU A 963 -46.75 12.15 15.84
C LEU A 963 -45.76 13.19 15.34
N GLU A 964 -45.51 14.20 16.13
CA GLU A 964 -44.58 15.30 15.92
C GLU A 964 -43.10 14.85 15.89
N THR A 965 -42.80 13.56 15.87
CA THR A 965 -41.48 12.99 15.79
C THR A 965 -41.26 12.32 14.44
N GLN A 966 -40.14 12.66 13.78
CA GLN A 966 -39.67 12.10 12.48
C GLN A 966 -39.25 10.61 12.54
N GLN A 967 -39.77 9.80 13.45
CA GLN A 967 -39.44 8.38 13.53
C GLN A 967 -40.42 7.56 12.70
N TYR A 968 -39.90 6.77 11.75
CA TYR A 968 -40.68 5.78 11.01
C TYR A 968 -40.90 4.56 11.89
N GLU A 969 -42.12 3.99 11.84
CA GLU A 969 -42.50 2.83 12.65
C GLU A 969 -42.85 1.65 11.74
N THR A 970 -42.40 0.45 12.12
CA THR A 970 -42.80 -0.78 11.44
C THR A 970 -44.04 -1.38 12.12
N LYS A 971 -45.07 -1.66 11.31
CA LYS A 971 -46.27 -2.36 11.76
C LYS A 971 -46.22 -3.82 11.32
N ASP A 972 -46.45 -4.70 12.26
CA ASP A 972 -46.39 -6.15 12.09
C ASP A 972 -47.78 -6.72 11.91
N ILE A 973 -47.96 -7.56 10.89
CA ILE A 973 -49.27 -8.10 10.53
C ILE A 973 -49.12 -9.55 10.11
N GLN A 974 -49.94 -10.42 10.69
CA GLN A 974 -50.08 -11.79 10.24
C GLN A 974 -51.22 -11.86 9.21
N LEU A 975 -50.92 -12.23 7.99
CA LEU A 975 -51.91 -12.52 6.94
C LEU A 975 -52.25 -14.01 6.92
N SER A 976 -53.49 -14.28 6.52
CA SER A 976 -54.04 -15.61 6.30
C SER A 976 -54.28 -15.86 4.81
N LYS A 977 -54.48 -17.09 4.41
CA LYS A 977 -54.78 -17.43 3.02
C LYS A 977 -56.13 -16.80 2.62
N GLY A 978 -56.12 -15.95 1.59
CA GLY A 978 -57.26 -15.22 1.11
C GLY A 978 -57.29 -13.74 1.49
N ASP A 979 -56.37 -13.32 2.37
CA ASP A 979 -56.20 -11.89 2.68
C ASP A 979 -55.47 -11.19 1.51
N THR A 980 -55.81 -9.94 1.31
CA THR A 980 -55.22 -9.14 0.19
C THR A 980 -54.67 -7.84 0.71
N LEU A 981 -53.47 -7.49 0.24
CA LEU A 981 -52.76 -6.27 0.55
C LEU A 981 -52.80 -5.31 -0.65
N TYR A 982 -53.27 -4.10 -0.46
CA TYR A 982 -53.33 -3.06 -1.48
C TYR A 982 -52.40 -1.90 -1.12
N LEU A 983 -51.49 -1.64 -2.02
CA LEU A 983 -50.55 -0.52 -1.98
C LEU A 983 -50.84 0.40 -3.17
N PHE A 984 -50.90 1.68 -2.96
CA PHE A 984 -51.19 2.64 -4.04
C PHE A 984 -50.65 4.04 -3.72
N THR A 985 -50.31 4.78 -4.78
CA THR A 985 -50.02 6.22 -4.73
C THR A 985 -51.29 7.04 -4.77
N ASP A 986 -51.23 8.37 -4.68
CA ASP A 986 -52.40 9.22 -4.88
C ASP A 986 -52.84 9.35 -6.35
N GLY A 987 -51.98 8.85 -7.26
CA GLY A 987 -52.29 8.89 -8.68
C GLY A 987 -53.64 8.34 -9.06
N TYR A 988 -54.16 7.29 -8.37
CA TYR A 988 -55.44 6.70 -8.60
C TYR A 988 -56.58 7.42 -7.85
N PRO A 989 -56.48 7.70 -6.54
CA PRO A 989 -57.50 8.50 -5.80
C PRO A 989 -57.70 9.91 -6.31
N ASP A 990 -56.66 10.50 -6.91
CA ASP A 990 -56.65 11.87 -7.40
C ASP A 990 -57.14 12.02 -8.85
N GLN A 991 -57.42 10.91 -9.54
CA GLN A 991 -58.01 10.94 -10.87
C GLN A 991 -59.40 11.61 -10.85
N PHE A 992 -59.62 12.41 -11.90
CA PHE A 992 -60.93 12.99 -12.16
C PHE A 992 -61.72 12.03 -13.06
N GLY A 993 -62.96 11.69 -12.65
CA GLY A 993 -63.78 10.76 -13.41
C GLY A 993 -65.24 10.76 -12.92
N GLY A 994 -66.05 9.92 -13.56
CA GLY A 994 -67.47 9.83 -13.33
C GLY A 994 -68.26 10.98 -14.01
N ASP A 995 -69.56 10.90 -13.97
CA ASP A 995 -70.50 11.89 -14.67
C ASP A 995 -70.34 13.31 -14.13
N ASP A 996 -69.77 13.45 -12.88
CA ASP A 996 -69.60 14.75 -12.19
C ASP A 996 -68.22 15.36 -12.36
N GLY A 997 -67.23 14.66 -12.99
CA GLY A 997 -65.84 15.11 -13.18
C GLY A 997 -65.08 15.43 -11.91
N LYS A 998 -65.42 14.82 -10.79
CA LYS A 998 -64.78 15.02 -9.48
C LYS A 998 -63.67 14.00 -9.25
N LYS A 999 -62.71 14.36 -8.36
CA LYS A 999 -61.66 13.41 -7.89
C LYS A 999 -62.32 12.16 -7.25
N ILE A 1000 -61.79 10.97 -7.53
CA ILE A 1000 -62.28 9.69 -7.02
C ILE A 1000 -62.24 9.68 -5.49
N LYS A 1001 -61.22 10.21 -4.85
CA LYS A 1001 -60.95 10.21 -3.39
C LYS A 1001 -60.79 8.81 -2.82
N ILE A 1002 -59.99 8.68 -1.75
CA ILE A 1002 -59.65 7.43 -1.10
C ILE A 1002 -60.84 6.69 -0.47
N SER A 1003 -61.91 7.45 -0.08
CA SER A 1003 -63.16 6.87 0.43
C SER A 1003 -63.88 6.02 -0.62
N ASN A 1004 -63.88 6.49 -1.88
CA ASN A 1004 -64.52 5.77 -2.99
C ASN A 1004 -63.67 4.56 -3.42
N VAL A 1005 -62.34 4.72 -3.39
CA VAL A 1005 -61.44 3.58 -3.61
C VAL A 1005 -61.71 2.46 -2.59
N ARG A 1006 -61.89 2.82 -1.30
CA ARG A 1006 -62.26 1.89 -0.25
C ARG A 1006 -63.59 1.20 -0.53
N SER A 1007 -64.63 1.97 -0.91
CA SER A 1007 -65.93 1.41 -1.24
C SER A 1007 -65.87 0.46 -2.44
N VAL A 1008 -65.09 0.74 -3.43
CA VAL A 1008 -64.85 -0.17 -4.57
C VAL A 1008 -64.15 -1.46 -4.10
N LEU A 1009 -63.10 -1.34 -3.29
CA LEU A 1009 -62.42 -2.49 -2.75
C LEU A 1009 -63.32 -3.36 -1.87
N GLU A 1010 -64.25 -2.78 -1.10
CA GLU A 1010 -65.26 -3.49 -0.33
C GLU A 1010 -66.19 -4.33 -1.21
N GLN A 1011 -66.51 -3.82 -2.41
CA GLN A 1011 -67.37 -4.52 -3.38
C GLN A 1011 -66.68 -5.67 -4.10
N ILE A 1012 -65.39 -5.52 -4.41
CA ILE A 1012 -64.63 -6.48 -5.23
C ILE A 1012 -63.77 -7.45 -4.46
N GLN A 1013 -63.68 -7.34 -3.14
CA GLN A 1013 -62.80 -8.15 -2.28
C GLN A 1013 -63.06 -9.70 -2.35
N THR A 1014 -64.22 -10.11 -2.87
CA THR A 1014 -64.54 -11.52 -3.11
C THR A 1014 -64.22 -12.00 -4.54
N LEU A 1015 -63.78 -11.10 -5.42
CA LEU A 1015 -63.43 -11.43 -6.79
C LEU A 1015 -61.96 -11.93 -6.87
N PRO A 1016 -61.65 -12.80 -7.80
CA PRO A 1016 -60.23 -13.15 -8.04
C PRO A 1016 -59.45 -11.92 -8.44
N ILE A 1017 -58.23 -11.81 -7.95
CA ILE A 1017 -57.33 -10.67 -8.21
C ILE A 1017 -57.10 -10.39 -9.70
N ALA A 1018 -57.26 -11.38 -10.58
CA ALA A 1018 -57.13 -11.26 -12.03
C ALA A 1018 -58.34 -10.64 -12.74
N LYS A 1019 -59.46 -10.46 -12.07
CA LYS A 1019 -60.68 -9.80 -12.54
C LYS A 1019 -60.85 -8.39 -11.93
#